data_5f160d0000ea88a87c5e60dcaad11feb
#
_entry.id   5f160d0000ea88a87c5e60dcaad11feb
#
_cell.length_a   1.000
_cell.length_b   1.000
_cell.length_c   1.000
_cell.angle_alpha   90.00
_cell.angle_beta   90.00
_cell.angle_gamma   90.00
#
_symmetry.space_group_name_H-M   'P 1'
#
loop_
_entity.id
_entity.type
_entity.pdbx_description
1 polymer ?
#
loop_
_entity_poly.entity_id
_entity_poly.type
_entity_poly.pdbx_seq_one_letter_code
_entity_poly.pdbx_strand_id
1 'polypeptide(L)'
;MIITRNWLEQFINISHISTEELCKTLNSIGLEVDSVNKISIAPKVIVGKVLKKEKHPNANKLNICQVDLGDKTEQIVCGAKNVEAGQFVAVATIGCKLGDLKIKATSLRGITSNGMICSSTELGLPKLNDGIMVLDNSIGELILGKALKDYPNLNDTIIEIEVTPNRGDCLSIFGIARELSAYYDTDLIQLEKDINYNENLSIGQLYYVSSSSSSSIAFKAVNFSNFKLDLITNLKVAFIGKFTENSHIKNFLNYINHTIGVIFNAYSNDMFTLENGLYSLSLKENDLGFDSVYSQDKVLSIIGVEHKDLKENLKDYLIEASYIHPDIISKKVFDVKVKTGDIFYKSSRGSEPDLKFGLEYFSIFASKFGAIIYTGIKEFFEEINRTTLTVSIQKINSIIGANIDKLTIDNILTALNFEVKESLEDILFIKIPLYRHDIKNVADIAEEIIRIIGIDKIQAKPLLIDGIKRANKTSNDLLKKNKIRAKAIENGFFETLTYIFTSKENLEKYNFKVVKEELDLINPIVKELNTYRTTMFLNLLEACSNNFKNAAKKASFFEIGTIFDENRKESKKVAFIYSGACENEDISNAGKPKNIDFFLFAKKLLNTIGEFDLEPMPIIENALIHTYQNANILIDKKVVGYICKLHPNVANDFDLSDTFIAEVNFDSIKNDLTKVKSYSKFQISRKDLSILAPKSLAFKEIRQAISSLNNPLIKQYNLIDIYSDEKLKDKESLTIRFVLQSDEKTLEEDDINSIISSILDILKEKLSITLR
;
A
#
# COMPACT_ATOMS: atom_id res chain seq x y z
N MET A 1 -12.75 3.65 7.59
CA MET A 1 -13.90 3.52 8.55
C MET A 1 -14.50 4.88 8.77
N ILE A 2 -15.80 5.06 8.54
CA ILE A 2 -16.46 6.36 8.75
C ILE A 2 -17.18 6.34 10.09
N ILE A 3 -16.92 7.32 10.94
CA ILE A 3 -17.63 7.54 12.19
C ILE A 3 -18.26 8.94 12.20
N THR A 4 -19.28 9.14 13.03
CA THR A 4 -19.70 10.49 13.37
C THR A 4 -19.60 10.72 14.87
N ARG A 5 -19.36 11.96 15.27
CA ARG A 5 -19.18 12.29 16.68
C ARG A 5 -20.41 11.90 17.51
N ASN A 6 -21.63 12.26 17.05
CA ASN A 6 -22.86 11.90 17.74
C ASN A 6 -23.12 10.38 17.76
N TRP A 7 -22.61 9.63 16.77
CA TRP A 7 -22.72 8.17 16.79
C TRP A 7 -21.80 7.55 17.84
N LEU A 8 -20.58 8.06 17.94
CA LEU A 8 -19.59 7.61 18.93
C LEU A 8 -20.04 7.96 20.37
N GLU A 9 -20.64 9.15 20.56
CA GLU A 9 -21.16 9.61 21.86
C GLU A 9 -22.32 8.75 22.41
N GLN A 10 -22.87 7.83 21.61
CA GLN A 10 -23.81 6.82 22.12
C GLN A 10 -23.13 5.80 23.03
N PHE A 11 -21.84 5.60 22.92
CA PHE A 11 -21.07 4.57 23.63
C PHE A 11 -20.03 5.11 24.60
N ILE A 12 -19.61 6.37 24.45
CA ILE A 12 -18.62 6.99 25.33
C ILE A 12 -18.91 8.49 25.50
N ASN A 13 -18.76 8.99 26.73
CA ASN A 13 -18.94 10.42 26.99
C ASN A 13 -17.67 11.22 26.65
N ILE A 14 -17.66 11.80 25.46
CA ILE A 14 -16.60 12.66 24.93
C ILE A 14 -17.08 14.10 24.67
N SER A 15 -18.23 14.48 25.23
CA SER A 15 -18.84 15.81 25.02
C SER A 15 -17.92 16.99 25.40
N HIS A 16 -17.03 16.77 26.40
CA HIS A 16 -16.06 17.75 26.89
C HIS A 16 -14.78 17.82 26.04
N ILE A 17 -14.56 16.90 25.11
CA ILE A 17 -13.38 16.81 24.25
C ILE A 17 -13.66 17.51 22.92
N SER A 18 -12.78 18.38 22.47
CA SER A 18 -12.92 19.03 21.16
C SER A 18 -12.71 18.02 20.01
N THR A 19 -13.29 18.28 18.84
CA THR A 19 -13.08 17.43 17.67
C THR A 19 -11.60 17.37 17.27
N GLU A 20 -10.86 18.47 17.41
CA GLU A 20 -9.44 18.53 17.11
C GLU A 20 -8.63 17.62 18.06
N GLU A 21 -8.94 17.64 19.35
CA GLU A 21 -8.32 16.79 20.35
C GLU A 21 -8.67 15.32 20.11
N LEU A 22 -9.93 15.01 19.81
CA LEU A 22 -10.36 13.65 19.44
C LEU A 22 -9.56 13.10 18.25
N CYS A 23 -9.39 13.89 17.18
CA CYS A 23 -8.60 13.48 16.02
C CYS A 23 -7.11 13.28 16.36
N LYS A 24 -6.53 14.13 17.19
CA LYS A 24 -5.16 13.93 17.70
C LYS A 24 -5.03 12.64 18.50
N THR A 25 -6.00 12.37 19.36
CA THR A 25 -6.03 11.13 20.14
C THR A 25 -6.15 9.90 19.24
N LEU A 26 -7.08 9.90 18.29
CA LEU A 26 -7.23 8.81 17.33
C LEU A 26 -5.90 8.50 16.62
N ASN A 27 -5.24 9.53 16.09
CA ASN A 27 -3.91 9.37 15.48
C ASN A 27 -2.87 8.80 16.45
N SER A 28 -2.86 9.28 17.70
CA SER A 28 -1.85 8.85 18.69
C SER A 28 -2.00 7.40 19.12
N ILE A 29 -3.23 6.86 19.12
CA ILE A 29 -3.50 5.46 19.46
C ILE A 29 -3.45 4.52 18.24
N GLY A 30 -3.01 5.01 17.07
CA GLY A 30 -2.81 4.22 15.86
C GLY A 30 -4.03 4.11 14.93
N LEU A 31 -5.01 5.01 15.08
CA LEU A 31 -6.20 5.13 14.22
C LEU A 31 -6.08 6.41 13.39
N GLU A 32 -5.45 6.32 12.22
CA GLU A 32 -5.13 7.47 11.38
C GLU A 32 -6.40 8.15 10.85
N VAL A 33 -6.54 9.45 11.13
CA VAL A 33 -7.65 10.28 10.63
C VAL A 33 -7.29 10.81 9.25
N ASP A 34 -8.01 10.34 8.23
CA ASP A 34 -7.84 10.74 6.83
C ASP A 34 -8.57 12.07 6.52
N SER A 35 -9.83 12.19 6.94
CA SER A 35 -10.61 13.39 6.69
C SER A 35 -11.59 13.75 7.83
N VAL A 36 -11.89 15.05 7.96
CA VAL A 36 -12.85 15.56 8.93
C VAL A 36 -13.80 16.53 8.21
N ASN A 37 -15.09 16.20 8.19
CA ASN A 37 -16.13 16.99 7.52
C ASN A 37 -17.22 17.38 8.50
N LYS A 38 -17.35 18.68 8.79
CA LYS A 38 -18.41 19.20 9.64
C LYS A 38 -19.66 19.48 8.82
N ILE A 39 -20.77 18.85 9.20
CA ILE A 39 -22.08 19.16 8.64
C ILE A 39 -22.57 20.48 9.21
N SER A 40 -22.95 21.40 8.35
CA SER A 40 -23.48 22.70 8.76
C SER A 40 -24.65 23.10 7.87
N ILE A 41 -25.86 23.07 8.45
CA ILE A 41 -27.07 23.49 7.75
C ILE A 41 -27.17 25.01 7.76
N ALA A 42 -27.61 25.58 6.64
CA ALA A 42 -27.73 27.06 6.49
C ALA A 42 -28.68 27.68 7.53
N PRO A 43 -28.33 28.83 8.14
CA PRO A 43 -29.07 29.40 9.26
C PRO A 43 -30.55 29.72 9.01
N LYS A 44 -30.94 29.95 7.74
CA LYS A 44 -32.32 30.26 7.33
C LYS A 44 -33.10 29.06 6.82
N VAL A 45 -32.63 27.83 7.12
CA VAL A 45 -33.42 26.63 6.97
C VAL A 45 -34.07 26.33 8.31
N ILE A 46 -35.39 26.27 8.33
CA ILE A 46 -36.20 26.13 9.54
C ILE A 46 -37.17 24.95 9.44
N VAL A 47 -37.66 24.50 10.58
CA VAL A 47 -38.75 23.52 10.66
C VAL A 47 -40.07 24.15 10.24
N GLY A 48 -40.71 23.55 9.24
CA GLY A 48 -42.08 23.90 8.84
C GLY A 48 -43.00 22.69 8.88
N LYS A 49 -44.30 22.91 8.95
CA LYS A 49 -45.34 21.88 8.86
C LYS A 49 -46.24 22.11 7.65
N VAL A 50 -46.37 21.13 6.79
CA VAL A 50 -47.28 21.18 5.65
C VAL A 50 -48.72 21.04 6.17
N LEU A 51 -49.51 22.13 6.14
CA LEU A 51 -50.90 22.14 6.57
C LEU A 51 -51.81 21.59 5.47
N LYS A 52 -51.60 22.03 4.22
CA LYS A 52 -52.41 21.69 3.05
C LYS A 52 -51.57 21.48 1.82
N LYS A 53 -51.93 20.51 0.98
CA LYS A 53 -51.36 20.24 -0.33
C LYS A 53 -52.44 20.21 -1.39
N GLU A 54 -52.25 20.96 -2.47
CA GLU A 54 -53.16 21.01 -3.61
C GLU A 54 -52.35 20.85 -4.91
N LYS A 55 -52.97 20.28 -5.94
CA LYS A 55 -52.32 20.20 -7.24
C LYS A 55 -52.24 21.54 -7.90
N HIS A 56 -51.11 21.85 -8.55
CA HIS A 56 -50.93 23.11 -9.28
C HIS A 56 -51.83 23.13 -10.52
N PRO A 57 -52.66 24.19 -10.74
CA PRO A 57 -53.63 24.20 -11.84
C PRO A 57 -53.00 24.16 -13.23
N ASN A 58 -51.79 24.70 -13.40
CA ASN A 58 -51.10 24.84 -14.67
C ASN A 58 -49.85 23.93 -14.81
N ALA A 59 -49.68 22.93 -13.90
CA ALA A 59 -48.49 22.06 -13.95
C ALA A 59 -48.72 20.69 -13.28
N ASN A 60 -48.72 19.66 -14.05
CA ASN A 60 -49.03 18.28 -13.59
C ASN A 60 -48.05 17.72 -12.54
N LYS A 61 -46.82 18.24 -12.46
CA LYS A 61 -45.75 17.77 -11.55
C LYS A 61 -45.55 18.64 -10.32
N LEU A 62 -46.31 19.76 -10.18
CA LEU A 62 -46.17 20.70 -9.07
C LEU A 62 -47.35 20.58 -8.12
N ASN A 63 -47.08 20.83 -6.84
CA ASN A 63 -48.04 20.96 -5.79
C ASN A 63 -47.91 22.35 -5.14
N ILE A 64 -49.01 22.94 -4.71
CA ILE A 64 -49.08 24.15 -3.91
C ILE A 64 -49.24 23.69 -2.47
N CYS A 65 -48.28 24.04 -1.61
CA CYS A 65 -48.29 23.71 -0.20
C CYS A 65 -48.50 24.95 0.65
N GLN A 66 -49.40 24.89 1.62
CA GLN A 66 -49.50 25.87 2.71
C GLN A 66 -48.66 25.33 3.86
N VAL A 67 -47.58 26.02 4.21
CA VAL A 67 -46.61 25.57 5.19
C VAL A 67 -46.60 26.54 6.38
N ASP A 68 -46.89 26.00 7.55
CA ASP A 68 -46.78 26.73 8.81
C ASP A 68 -45.30 26.79 9.25
N LEU A 69 -44.83 28.01 9.51
CA LEU A 69 -43.46 28.29 9.94
C LEU A 69 -43.39 28.74 11.41
N GLY A 70 -44.52 28.66 12.13
CA GLY A 70 -44.68 29.04 13.53
C GLY A 70 -45.20 30.46 13.73
N ASP A 71 -44.59 31.43 13.09
CA ASP A 71 -45.01 32.84 13.13
C ASP A 71 -45.98 33.21 12.01
N LYS A 72 -45.97 32.43 10.92
CA LYS A 72 -46.81 32.68 9.72
C LYS A 72 -46.95 31.40 8.89
N THR A 73 -47.99 31.40 8.06
CA THR A 73 -48.17 30.39 7.02
C THR A 73 -47.74 30.96 5.67
N GLU A 74 -46.86 30.23 4.98
CA GLU A 74 -46.36 30.61 3.66
C GLU A 74 -46.80 29.63 2.59
N GLN A 75 -47.09 30.18 1.39
CA GLN A 75 -47.35 29.38 0.20
C GLN A 75 -46.02 29.00 -0.47
N ILE A 76 -45.78 27.71 -0.61
CA ILE A 76 -44.59 27.17 -1.26
C ILE A 76 -45.00 26.21 -2.35
N VAL A 77 -44.47 26.35 -3.55
CA VAL A 77 -44.68 25.43 -4.67
C VAL A 77 -43.59 24.35 -4.63
N CYS A 78 -43.98 23.07 -4.57
CA CYS A 78 -43.10 21.96 -4.43
C CYS A 78 -43.29 20.91 -5.57
N GLY A 79 -42.22 20.48 -6.18
CA GLY A 79 -42.20 19.45 -7.23
C GLY A 79 -42.06 18.02 -6.73
N ALA A 80 -41.81 17.81 -5.45
CA ALA A 80 -41.56 16.49 -4.88
C ALA A 80 -42.83 15.64 -4.82
N LYS A 81 -42.71 14.36 -5.11
CA LYS A 81 -43.84 13.42 -5.08
C LYS A 81 -44.21 13.03 -3.65
N ASN A 82 -43.24 13.02 -2.74
CA ASN A 82 -43.39 12.60 -1.35
C ASN A 82 -43.87 13.67 -0.38
N VAL A 83 -44.20 14.87 -0.84
CA VAL A 83 -44.78 15.90 0.03
C VAL A 83 -46.24 15.56 0.33
N GLU A 84 -46.63 15.58 1.64
CA GLU A 84 -47.98 15.32 2.11
C GLU A 84 -48.38 16.26 3.24
N ALA A 85 -49.68 16.54 3.40
CA ALA A 85 -50.21 17.28 4.52
C ALA A 85 -49.91 16.59 5.85
N GLY A 86 -49.60 17.34 6.88
CA GLY A 86 -49.24 16.84 8.21
C GLY A 86 -47.74 16.60 8.42
N GLN A 87 -46.94 16.56 7.37
CA GLN A 87 -45.48 16.33 7.48
C GLN A 87 -44.76 17.57 8.02
N PHE A 88 -43.75 17.33 8.89
CA PHE A 88 -42.72 18.28 9.21
C PHE A 88 -41.62 18.23 8.16
N VAL A 89 -41.19 19.39 7.69
CA VAL A 89 -40.28 19.53 6.56
C VAL A 89 -39.19 20.59 6.79
N ALA A 90 -38.09 20.47 6.12
CA ALA A 90 -37.02 21.48 6.10
C ALA A 90 -37.39 22.58 5.11
N VAL A 91 -37.53 23.82 5.56
CA VAL A 91 -37.94 24.97 4.73
C VAL A 91 -36.82 26.01 4.67
N ALA A 92 -36.29 26.24 3.47
CA ALA A 92 -35.40 27.36 3.20
C ALA A 92 -36.24 28.61 2.96
N THR A 93 -36.15 29.59 3.87
CA THR A 93 -36.90 30.86 3.82
C THR A 93 -36.25 31.86 2.86
N ILE A 94 -37.01 32.93 2.50
CA ILE A 94 -36.51 33.99 1.63
C ILE A 94 -35.21 34.59 2.20
N GLY A 95 -34.20 34.71 1.33
CA GLY A 95 -32.85 35.17 1.67
C GLY A 95 -31.91 34.06 2.20
N CYS A 96 -32.37 32.81 2.29
CA CYS A 96 -31.49 31.66 2.52
C CYS A 96 -30.53 31.49 1.35
N LYS A 97 -29.28 31.06 1.65
CA LYS A 97 -28.28 30.70 0.65
C LYS A 97 -27.94 29.21 0.84
N LEU A 98 -28.23 28.39 -0.18
CA LEU A 98 -27.92 26.96 -0.24
C LEU A 98 -26.89 26.75 -1.36
N GLY A 99 -25.62 26.56 -1.01
CA GLY A 99 -24.55 26.62 -1.99
C GLY A 99 -24.56 27.94 -2.77
N ASP A 100 -24.70 27.85 -4.09
CA ASP A 100 -24.80 29.01 -4.99
C ASP A 100 -26.26 29.56 -5.17
N LEU A 101 -27.25 28.78 -4.71
CA LEU A 101 -28.65 29.14 -4.84
C LEU A 101 -29.10 30.08 -3.74
N LYS A 102 -29.58 31.30 -4.11
CA LYS A 102 -30.21 32.23 -3.17
C LYS A 102 -31.72 32.16 -3.29
N ILE A 103 -32.40 31.80 -2.22
CA ILE A 103 -33.86 31.69 -2.17
C ILE A 103 -34.51 33.09 -2.21
N LYS A 104 -35.41 33.26 -3.17
CA LYS A 104 -36.19 34.51 -3.37
C LYS A 104 -37.64 34.13 -3.59
N ALA A 105 -38.57 35.07 -3.31
CA ALA A 105 -39.95 34.92 -3.75
C ALA A 105 -39.96 34.80 -5.29
N THR A 106 -40.54 33.73 -5.81
CA THR A 106 -40.51 33.41 -7.24
C THR A 106 -41.90 32.97 -7.69
N SER A 107 -42.32 33.40 -8.88
CA SER A 107 -43.57 32.94 -9.48
C SER A 107 -43.28 31.71 -10.35
N LEU A 108 -43.86 30.57 -9.99
CA LEU A 108 -43.74 29.31 -10.72
C LEU A 108 -45.04 29.03 -11.50
N ARG A 109 -45.05 29.22 -12.81
CA ARG A 109 -46.22 29.09 -13.69
C ARG A 109 -47.45 29.86 -13.22
N GLY A 110 -47.24 31.12 -12.74
CA GLY A 110 -48.31 32.03 -12.28
C GLY A 110 -48.65 31.93 -10.78
N ILE A 111 -48.04 30.98 -10.04
CA ILE A 111 -48.25 30.82 -8.58
C ILE A 111 -47.01 31.24 -7.82
N THR A 112 -47.15 32.11 -6.83
CA THR A 112 -46.03 32.60 -6.02
C THR A 112 -45.60 31.56 -5.01
N SER A 113 -44.26 31.33 -4.93
CA SER A 113 -43.60 30.49 -3.93
C SER A 113 -42.71 31.36 -3.04
N ASN A 114 -42.99 31.41 -1.74
CA ASN A 114 -42.30 32.22 -0.74
C ASN A 114 -41.25 31.41 0.07
N GLY A 115 -40.56 30.50 -0.58
CA GLY A 115 -39.57 29.62 0.03
C GLY A 115 -39.38 28.34 -0.76
N MET A 116 -38.64 27.44 -0.21
CA MET A 116 -38.39 26.11 -0.80
C MET A 116 -38.43 25.01 0.28
N ILE A 117 -39.18 23.94 0.07
CA ILE A 117 -39.11 22.73 0.87
C ILE A 117 -37.92 21.94 0.34
N CYS A 118 -36.95 21.63 1.19
CA CYS A 118 -35.65 21.12 0.79
C CYS A 118 -35.61 19.59 0.78
N SER A 119 -34.84 19.05 -0.14
CA SER A 119 -34.32 17.67 -0.10
C SER A 119 -33.11 17.59 0.83
N SER A 120 -32.66 16.39 1.19
CA SER A 120 -31.42 16.18 1.97
C SER A 120 -30.19 16.71 1.25
N THR A 121 -30.08 16.53 -0.07
CA THR A 121 -28.94 16.98 -0.88
C THR A 121 -28.82 18.50 -0.97
N GLU A 122 -29.93 19.21 -1.01
CA GLU A 122 -29.93 20.68 -0.99
C GLU A 122 -29.44 21.25 0.35
N LEU A 123 -29.49 20.45 1.40
CA LEU A 123 -28.99 20.81 2.74
C LEU A 123 -27.52 20.37 2.94
N GLY A 124 -26.87 19.82 1.93
CA GLY A 124 -25.49 19.29 2.03
C GLY A 124 -25.41 17.92 2.71
N LEU A 125 -26.54 17.23 2.85
CA LEU A 125 -26.64 15.88 3.42
C LEU A 125 -26.65 14.81 2.30
N PRO A 126 -26.35 13.54 2.60
CA PRO A 126 -26.48 12.46 1.63
C PRO A 126 -27.90 12.33 1.07
N LYS A 127 -28.00 11.79 -0.13
CA LYS A 127 -29.27 11.54 -0.77
C LYS A 127 -30.04 10.41 -0.06
N LEU A 128 -31.25 10.70 0.40
CA LEU A 128 -32.16 9.71 0.99
C LEU A 128 -33.27 9.26 0.02
N ASN A 129 -33.73 10.18 -0.83
CA ASN A 129 -34.76 9.92 -1.84
C ASN A 129 -34.71 10.99 -2.95
N ASP A 130 -35.57 10.86 -3.95
CA ASP A 130 -35.70 11.85 -5.04
C ASP A 130 -36.65 12.99 -4.69
N GLY A 131 -37.09 13.11 -3.44
CA GLY A 131 -38.05 14.11 -2.96
C GLY A 131 -37.50 15.01 -1.86
N ILE A 132 -38.43 15.52 -1.04
CA ILE A 132 -38.10 16.34 0.12
C ILE A 132 -37.62 15.50 1.30
N MET A 133 -36.84 16.11 2.20
CA MET A 133 -36.48 15.52 3.50
C MET A 133 -37.63 15.76 4.50
N VAL A 134 -38.30 14.67 4.89
CA VAL A 134 -39.30 14.66 5.95
C VAL A 134 -38.62 14.54 7.30
N LEU A 135 -38.94 15.45 8.22
CA LEU A 135 -38.37 15.49 9.56
C LEU A 135 -39.18 14.64 10.53
N ASP A 136 -38.50 14.00 11.47
CA ASP A 136 -39.09 13.27 12.59
C ASP A 136 -38.40 13.64 13.93
N ASN A 137 -38.88 13.11 15.03
CA ASN A 137 -38.40 13.45 16.38
C ASN A 137 -36.98 12.95 16.67
N SER A 138 -36.33 12.20 15.77
CA SER A 138 -34.95 11.76 15.94
C SER A 138 -33.95 12.92 15.92
N ILE A 139 -34.31 14.04 15.25
CA ILE A 139 -33.48 15.25 15.27
C ILE A 139 -33.58 16.03 16.59
N GLY A 140 -34.60 15.73 17.40
CA GLY A 140 -35.00 16.41 18.62
C GLY A 140 -36.48 16.87 18.54
N GLU A 141 -36.99 17.55 19.55
CA GLU A 141 -38.38 18.08 19.57
C GLU A 141 -38.60 19.03 18.41
N LEU A 142 -39.61 18.72 17.56
CA LEU A 142 -39.93 19.49 16.35
C LEU A 142 -40.68 20.79 16.70
N ILE A 143 -39.95 21.88 16.78
CA ILE A 143 -40.49 23.21 17.08
C ILE A 143 -40.59 24.02 15.78
N LEU A 144 -41.78 24.44 15.41
CA LEU A 144 -42.02 25.26 14.21
C LEU A 144 -41.22 26.58 14.25
N GLY A 145 -40.58 26.91 13.13
CA GLY A 145 -39.76 28.09 13.00
C GLY A 145 -38.34 27.97 13.57
N LYS A 146 -38.03 26.91 14.36
CA LYS A 146 -36.69 26.68 14.88
C LYS A 146 -35.73 26.33 13.73
N ALA A 147 -34.55 26.97 13.73
CA ALA A 147 -33.55 26.71 12.70
C ALA A 147 -32.94 25.28 12.80
N LEU A 148 -32.79 24.60 11.69
CA LEU A 148 -32.23 23.25 11.66
C LEU A 148 -30.77 23.19 12.14
N LYS A 149 -30.03 24.28 12.00
CA LYS A 149 -28.67 24.40 12.56
C LYS A 149 -28.64 24.29 14.09
N ASP A 150 -29.75 24.51 14.78
CA ASP A 150 -29.85 24.45 16.25
C ASP A 150 -30.30 23.05 16.76
N TYR A 151 -30.33 22.07 15.87
CA TYR A 151 -30.57 20.66 16.19
C TYR A 151 -29.24 19.87 16.16
N PRO A 152 -28.67 19.54 17.33
CA PRO A 152 -27.35 18.90 17.39
C PRO A 152 -27.24 17.61 16.58
N ASN A 153 -28.33 16.79 16.58
CA ASN A 153 -28.32 15.51 15.86
C ASN A 153 -28.23 15.64 14.33
N LEU A 154 -28.56 16.80 13.75
CA LEU A 154 -28.38 17.09 12.32
C LEU A 154 -27.04 17.74 12.00
N ASN A 155 -26.40 18.39 12.98
CA ASN A 155 -25.16 19.13 12.80
C ASN A 155 -24.00 18.35 13.43
N ASP A 156 -23.65 17.25 12.79
CA ASP A 156 -22.65 16.29 13.26
C ASP A 156 -21.28 16.53 12.60
N THR A 157 -20.25 15.90 13.10
CA THR A 157 -18.93 15.86 12.47
C THR A 157 -18.64 14.44 12.02
N ILE A 158 -18.41 14.29 10.73
CA ILE A 158 -17.99 13.02 10.11
C ILE A 158 -16.47 12.98 10.15
N ILE A 159 -15.93 11.88 10.67
CA ILE A 159 -14.51 11.60 10.72
C ILE A 159 -14.26 10.29 9.95
N GLU A 160 -13.37 10.33 8.98
CA GLU A 160 -12.93 9.17 8.25
C GLU A 160 -11.60 8.68 8.82
N ILE A 161 -11.53 7.40 9.15
CA ILE A 161 -10.37 6.75 9.78
C ILE A 161 -9.87 5.65 8.85
N GLU A 162 -8.57 5.64 8.59
CA GLU A 162 -7.90 4.54 7.91
C GLU A 162 -7.52 3.47 8.93
N VAL A 163 -8.21 2.33 8.88
CA VAL A 163 -7.99 1.20 9.79
C VAL A 163 -7.10 0.18 9.13
N THR A 164 -5.97 -0.13 9.77
CA THR A 164 -5.03 -1.16 9.28
C THR A 164 -5.64 -2.57 9.27
N PRO A 165 -5.18 -3.47 8.41
CA PRO A 165 -5.79 -4.81 8.26
C PRO A 165 -5.80 -5.67 9.52
N ASN A 166 -4.90 -5.44 10.46
CA ASN A 166 -4.83 -6.16 11.74
C ASN A 166 -5.85 -5.67 12.79
N ARG A 167 -6.41 -4.47 12.62
CA ARG A 167 -7.32 -3.83 13.58
C ARG A 167 -8.80 -3.97 13.16
N GLY A 168 -9.23 -5.18 12.81
CA GLY A 168 -10.62 -5.45 12.47
C GLY A 168 -11.63 -5.12 13.57
N ASP A 169 -11.22 -5.17 14.82
CA ASP A 169 -11.97 -4.72 15.99
C ASP A 169 -12.41 -3.25 15.91
N CYS A 170 -11.61 -2.40 15.25
CA CYS A 170 -11.90 -0.98 15.01
C CYS A 170 -12.74 -0.72 13.74
N LEU A 171 -13.24 -1.75 13.05
CA LEU A 171 -14.20 -1.59 11.95
C LEU A 171 -15.65 -1.42 12.45
N SER A 172 -15.82 -0.98 13.70
CA SER A 172 -17.11 -0.65 14.31
C SER A 172 -17.02 0.59 15.21
N ILE A 173 -18.15 1.28 15.41
CA ILE A 173 -18.27 2.41 16.33
C ILE A 173 -17.93 1.96 17.75
N PHE A 174 -18.43 0.81 18.16
CA PHE A 174 -18.20 0.25 19.50
C PHE A 174 -16.72 -0.11 19.72
N GLY A 175 -16.04 -0.68 18.71
CA GLY A 175 -14.62 -0.97 18.78
C GLY A 175 -13.77 0.28 18.97
N ILE A 176 -14.07 1.37 18.26
CA ILE A 176 -13.40 2.65 18.43
C ILE A 176 -13.72 3.27 19.81
N ALA A 177 -14.97 3.12 20.28
CA ALA A 177 -15.33 3.58 21.62
C ALA A 177 -14.55 2.84 22.71
N ARG A 178 -14.30 1.53 22.58
CA ARG A 178 -13.42 0.75 23.50
C ARG A 178 -12.00 1.31 23.55
N GLU A 179 -11.43 1.64 22.41
CA GLU A 179 -10.09 2.22 22.34
C GLU A 179 -10.00 3.58 23.04
N LEU A 180 -10.98 4.43 22.79
CA LEU A 180 -11.07 5.74 23.44
C LEU A 180 -11.38 5.64 24.95
N SER A 181 -12.18 4.66 25.35
CA SER A 181 -12.45 4.34 26.77
C SER A 181 -11.15 4.02 27.50
N ALA A 182 -10.30 3.16 26.92
CA ALA A 182 -9.01 2.84 27.48
C ALA A 182 -8.04 4.02 27.52
N TYR A 183 -8.04 4.88 26.50
CA TYR A 183 -7.15 6.05 26.45
C TYR A 183 -7.57 7.15 27.42
N TYR A 184 -8.88 7.46 27.53
CA TYR A 184 -9.41 8.51 28.38
C TYR A 184 -9.71 8.05 29.81
N ASP A 185 -9.49 6.79 30.13
CA ASP A 185 -9.84 6.17 31.42
C ASP A 185 -11.31 6.46 31.80
N THR A 186 -12.22 6.21 30.86
CA THR A 186 -13.64 6.54 30.98
C THR A 186 -14.49 5.32 30.63
N ASP A 187 -15.47 5.00 31.47
CA ASP A 187 -16.36 3.87 31.25
C ASP A 187 -17.21 4.02 29.96
N LEU A 188 -17.44 2.89 29.30
CA LEU A 188 -18.42 2.83 28.21
C LEU A 188 -19.86 3.00 28.74
N ILE A 189 -20.67 3.75 27.99
CA ILE A 189 -22.08 3.96 28.31
C ILE A 189 -22.83 2.64 28.15
N GLN A 190 -23.44 2.16 29.23
CA GLN A 190 -24.30 1.00 29.21
C GLN A 190 -25.68 1.42 28.67
N LEU A 191 -26.12 0.78 27.59
CA LEU A 191 -27.45 1.02 27.06
C LEU A 191 -28.51 0.38 27.96
N GLU A 192 -29.62 1.07 28.13
CA GLU A 192 -30.79 0.52 28.83
C GLU A 192 -31.34 -0.68 28.02
N LYS A 193 -31.59 -1.80 28.73
CA LYS A 193 -32.10 -3.05 28.13
C LYS A 193 -33.59 -3.01 27.97
N ASP A 194 -34.12 -2.00 27.29
CA ASP A 194 -35.54 -1.89 26.95
C ASP A 194 -35.82 -2.69 25.68
N ILE A 195 -36.14 -3.98 25.84
CA ILE A 195 -36.39 -4.90 24.73
C ILE A 195 -37.88 -5.32 24.72
N ASN A 196 -38.53 -5.07 23.61
CA ASN A 196 -39.91 -5.44 23.35
C ASN A 196 -40.01 -6.94 23.04
N TYR A 197 -40.16 -7.76 24.08
CA TYR A 197 -40.26 -9.21 23.93
C TYR A 197 -41.69 -9.69 23.61
N ASN A 198 -41.79 -10.68 22.73
CA ASN A 198 -42.98 -11.52 22.63
C ASN A 198 -42.86 -12.65 23.67
N GLU A 199 -43.58 -12.54 24.80
CA GLU A 199 -43.51 -13.50 25.88
C GLU A 199 -44.16 -14.85 25.54
N ASN A 200 -45.02 -14.91 24.51
CA ASN A 200 -45.79 -16.08 24.14
C ASN A 200 -45.11 -17.02 23.15
N LEU A 201 -44.11 -16.54 22.43
CA LEU A 201 -43.42 -17.28 21.38
C LEU A 201 -41.90 -17.23 21.54
N SER A 202 -41.30 -18.40 21.37
CA SER A 202 -39.82 -18.54 21.37
C SER A 202 -39.33 -19.00 20.01
N ILE A 203 -38.04 -18.75 19.73
CA ILE A 203 -37.39 -19.22 18.50
C ILE A 203 -37.55 -20.73 18.30
N GLY A 204 -37.48 -21.54 19.36
CA GLY A 204 -37.61 -22.99 19.27
C GLY A 204 -38.99 -23.50 18.89
N GLN A 205 -40.03 -22.64 19.02
CA GLN A 205 -41.39 -22.95 18.57
C GLN A 205 -41.63 -22.58 17.10
N LEU A 206 -40.73 -21.86 16.49
CA LEU A 206 -40.82 -21.38 15.11
C LEU A 206 -39.82 -22.06 14.18
N TYR A 207 -38.60 -22.34 14.68
CA TYR A 207 -37.50 -22.79 13.85
C TYR A 207 -36.81 -24.04 14.39
N TYR A 208 -36.56 -24.99 13.50
CA TYR A 208 -35.69 -26.14 13.72
C TYR A 208 -34.32 -25.87 13.03
N VAL A 209 -33.24 -25.92 13.78
CA VAL A 209 -31.89 -25.71 13.29
C VAL A 209 -31.03 -26.93 13.60
N SER A 210 -30.45 -27.54 12.58
CA SER A 210 -29.44 -28.58 12.70
C SER A 210 -28.05 -28.03 12.30
N SER A 211 -27.00 -28.50 12.93
CA SER A 211 -25.62 -28.03 12.61
C SER A 211 -24.63 -29.19 12.55
N SER A 212 -23.81 -29.20 11.51
CA SER A 212 -22.57 -29.95 11.39
C SER A 212 -21.38 -29.02 11.07
N SER A 213 -21.55 -27.70 11.30
CA SER A 213 -20.57 -26.67 11.03
C SER A 213 -19.65 -26.43 12.23
N SER A 214 -18.41 -26.00 11.96
CA SER A 214 -17.43 -25.59 12.96
C SER A 214 -17.43 -24.07 13.21
N SER A 215 -18.20 -23.28 12.46
CA SER A 215 -18.27 -21.82 12.65
C SER A 215 -19.16 -21.44 13.83
N SER A 216 -18.81 -20.34 14.50
CA SER A 216 -19.68 -19.76 15.54
C SER A 216 -20.85 -19.01 14.90
N ILE A 217 -22.07 -19.41 15.23
CA ILE A 217 -23.29 -18.81 14.71
C ILE A 217 -24.40 -18.82 15.76
N ALA A 218 -25.19 -17.75 15.78
CA ALA A 218 -26.36 -17.65 16.66
C ALA A 218 -27.53 -17.03 15.91
N PHE A 219 -28.75 -17.49 16.26
CA PHE A 219 -29.98 -17.06 15.63
C PHE A 219 -30.96 -16.46 16.64
N LYS A 220 -31.68 -15.44 16.18
CA LYS A 220 -32.77 -14.78 16.91
C LYS A 220 -33.97 -14.57 15.98
N ALA A 221 -35.16 -14.87 16.44
CA ALA A 221 -36.36 -14.58 15.66
C ALA A 221 -36.93 -13.20 16.02
N VAL A 222 -37.40 -12.46 15.01
CA VAL A 222 -37.83 -11.05 15.13
C VAL A 222 -39.03 -10.77 14.23
N ASN A 223 -40.00 -10.01 14.75
CA ASN A 223 -41.14 -9.52 13.96
C ASN A 223 -40.95 -8.02 13.68
N PHE A 224 -40.95 -7.66 12.40
CA PHE A 224 -40.76 -6.32 11.91
C PHE A 224 -42.05 -5.64 11.41
N SER A 225 -43.24 -6.06 11.87
CA SER A 225 -44.51 -5.52 11.38
C SER A 225 -44.67 -4.01 11.52
N ASN A 226 -44.16 -3.44 12.61
CA ASN A 226 -44.21 -1.99 12.90
C ASN A 226 -42.84 -1.34 12.86
N PHE A 227 -41.89 -1.99 12.26
CA PHE A 227 -40.49 -1.55 12.23
C PHE A 227 -40.28 -0.42 11.22
N LYS A 228 -39.72 0.68 11.69
CA LYS A 228 -39.37 1.82 10.84
C LYS A 228 -38.16 2.57 11.39
N LEU A 229 -37.15 2.71 10.58
CA LEU A 229 -35.98 3.55 10.92
C LEU A 229 -36.33 5.04 10.90
N ASP A 230 -35.77 5.74 11.83
CA ASP A 230 -35.83 7.21 11.92
C ASP A 230 -34.89 7.91 10.92
N LEU A 231 -35.03 9.23 10.79
CA LEU A 231 -34.25 10.04 9.86
C LEU A 231 -32.77 10.00 10.17
N ILE A 232 -32.37 10.15 11.44
CA ILE A 232 -30.95 10.18 11.85
C ILE A 232 -30.27 8.86 11.57
N THR A 233 -30.91 7.73 11.84
CA THR A 233 -30.35 6.41 11.55
C THR A 233 -30.18 6.21 10.04
N ASN A 234 -31.16 6.61 9.23
CA ASN A 234 -31.03 6.56 7.77
C ASN A 234 -29.88 7.45 7.26
N LEU A 235 -29.70 8.65 7.83
CA LEU A 235 -28.55 9.52 7.50
C LEU A 235 -27.21 8.88 7.87
N LYS A 236 -27.10 8.23 9.04
CA LYS A 236 -25.90 7.50 9.44
C LYS A 236 -25.53 6.40 8.42
N VAL A 237 -26.51 5.64 7.96
CA VAL A 237 -26.32 4.61 6.92
C VAL A 237 -25.92 5.23 5.58
N ALA A 238 -26.49 6.41 5.27
CA ALA A 238 -26.14 7.12 4.05
C ALA A 238 -24.73 7.73 4.08
N PHE A 239 -24.23 8.20 5.24
CA PHE A 239 -22.86 8.65 5.41
C PHE A 239 -21.83 7.56 5.12
N ILE A 240 -22.12 6.30 5.48
CA ILE A 240 -21.24 5.17 5.19
C ILE A 240 -21.44 4.58 3.78
N GLY A 241 -22.26 5.24 2.92
CA GLY A 241 -22.47 4.84 1.53
C GLY A 241 -23.29 3.56 1.32
N LYS A 242 -24.03 3.09 2.35
CA LYS A 242 -24.77 1.80 2.32
C LYS A 242 -26.29 1.95 2.36
N PHE A 243 -26.80 3.14 2.24
CA PHE A 243 -28.25 3.41 2.28
C PHE A 243 -28.96 2.89 1.02
N THR A 244 -30.10 2.25 1.24
CA THR A 244 -31.01 1.81 0.19
C THR A 244 -32.40 2.40 0.45
N GLU A 245 -32.96 3.11 -0.50
CA GLU A 245 -34.30 3.72 -0.39
C GLU A 245 -35.37 2.63 -0.20
N ASN A 246 -36.32 2.85 0.71
CA ASN A 246 -37.43 1.95 1.04
C ASN A 246 -37.04 0.57 1.59
N SER A 247 -35.82 0.40 2.11
CA SER A 247 -35.31 -0.85 2.67
C SER A 247 -34.94 -0.68 4.15
N HIS A 248 -35.94 -0.68 5.04
CA HIS A 248 -35.71 -0.44 6.46
C HIS A 248 -34.88 -1.52 7.16
N ILE A 249 -35.13 -2.79 6.86
CA ILE A 249 -34.40 -3.91 7.48
C ILE A 249 -32.94 -3.95 6.98
N LYS A 250 -32.72 -3.81 5.67
CA LYS A 250 -31.37 -3.77 5.09
C LYS A 250 -30.55 -2.59 5.64
N ASN A 251 -31.15 -1.41 5.73
CA ASN A 251 -30.50 -0.25 6.32
C ASN A 251 -30.18 -0.47 7.80
N PHE A 252 -31.08 -1.11 8.53
CA PHE A 252 -30.82 -1.46 9.93
C PHE A 252 -29.67 -2.46 10.08
N LEU A 253 -29.60 -3.50 9.25
CA LEU A 253 -28.47 -4.43 9.26
C LEU A 253 -27.15 -3.71 8.97
N ASN A 254 -27.14 -2.79 8.01
CA ASN A 254 -25.95 -1.97 7.73
C ASN A 254 -25.60 -1.08 8.91
N TYR A 255 -26.58 -0.46 9.56
CA TYR A 255 -26.40 0.35 10.76
C TYR A 255 -25.80 -0.46 11.91
N ILE A 256 -26.43 -1.60 12.27
CA ILE A 256 -26.01 -2.39 13.43
C ILE A 256 -24.65 -3.09 13.22
N ASN A 257 -24.38 -3.59 12.00
CA ASN A 257 -23.08 -4.15 11.63
C ASN A 257 -21.96 -3.12 11.75
N HIS A 258 -22.23 -1.86 11.39
CA HIS A 258 -21.26 -0.77 11.51
C HIS A 258 -21.13 -0.29 12.96
N THR A 259 -22.22 -0.36 13.72
CA THR A 259 -22.23 0.08 15.11
C THR A 259 -21.48 -0.89 16.03
N ILE A 260 -21.76 -2.18 15.96
CA ILE A 260 -21.31 -3.19 16.95
C ILE A 260 -20.15 -4.04 16.42
N GLY A 261 -20.02 -4.24 15.10
CA GLY A 261 -18.94 -5.04 14.50
C GLY A 261 -19.27 -6.54 14.36
N VAL A 262 -20.38 -7.01 14.90
CA VAL A 262 -20.88 -8.38 14.61
C VAL A 262 -21.43 -8.42 13.19
N ILE A 263 -21.25 -9.51 12.49
CA ILE A 263 -21.82 -9.72 11.16
C ILE A 263 -23.22 -10.29 11.30
N PHE A 264 -24.23 -9.47 10.95
CA PHE A 264 -25.64 -9.90 10.95
C PHE A 264 -26.16 -10.14 9.54
N ASN A 265 -27.08 -11.10 9.45
CA ASN A 265 -27.90 -11.35 8.27
C ASN A 265 -29.36 -11.56 8.70
N ALA A 266 -30.30 -11.40 7.78
CA ALA A 266 -31.71 -11.66 8.02
C ALA A 266 -32.32 -12.54 6.93
N TYR A 267 -33.14 -13.46 7.32
CA TYR A 267 -33.86 -14.36 6.44
C TYR A 267 -35.38 -14.20 6.66
N SER A 268 -36.10 -13.96 5.60
CA SER A 268 -37.57 -13.98 5.65
C SER A 268 -38.10 -15.42 5.67
N ASN A 269 -39.21 -15.63 6.32
CA ASN A 269 -39.79 -16.98 6.50
C ASN A 269 -40.10 -17.74 5.19
N ASP A 270 -40.32 -17.01 4.08
CA ASP A 270 -40.53 -17.63 2.75
C ASP A 270 -39.25 -18.26 2.16
N MET A 271 -38.11 -18.03 2.75
CA MET A 271 -36.84 -18.66 2.35
C MET A 271 -36.68 -20.08 2.90
N PHE A 272 -37.50 -20.45 3.88
CA PHE A 272 -37.43 -21.74 4.57
C PHE A 272 -38.56 -22.69 4.18
N THR A 273 -38.29 -23.96 4.30
CA THR A 273 -39.34 -25.00 4.16
C THR A 273 -39.97 -25.27 5.51
N LEU A 274 -41.30 -25.41 5.53
CA LEU A 274 -42.05 -25.76 6.72
C LEU A 274 -42.10 -27.29 6.86
N GLU A 275 -41.52 -27.84 7.92
CA GLU A 275 -41.47 -29.25 8.24
C GLU A 275 -42.02 -29.47 9.65
N ASN A 276 -43.03 -30.31 9.79
CA ASN A 276 -43.70 -30.59 11.09
C ASN A 276 -44.15 -29.31 11.85
N GLY A 277 -44.51 -28.26 11.11
CA GLY A 277 -44.97 -27.00 11.68
C GLY A 277 -43.80 -26.03 12.09
N LEU A 278 -42.57 -26.39 11.82
CA LEU A 278 -41.39 -25.54 12.07
C LEU A 278 -40.68 -25.20 10.78
N TYR A 279 -40.11 -24.00 10.70
CA TYR A 279 -39.22 -23.61 9.62
C TYR A 279 -37.87 -24.33 9.79
N SER A 280 -37.45 -25.12 8.80
CA SER A 280 -36.24 -25.95 8.87
C SER A 280 -35.07 -25.31 8.18
N LEU A 281 -33.93 -25.31 8.84
CA LEU A 281 -32.63 -24.89 8.29
C LEU A 281 -31.50 -25.78 8.80
N SER A 282 -30.43 -25.90 8.01
CA SER A 282 -29.25 -26.66 8.36
C SER A 282 -27.97 -25.87 8.10
N LEU A 283 -26.99 -26.10 8.96
CA LEU A 283 -25.65 -25.58 8.85
C LEU A 283 -24.73 -26.73 8.42
N LYS A 284 -24.14 -26.64 7.27
CA LYS A 284 -23.21 -27.64 6.72
C LYS A 284 -22.19 -26.98 5.79
N GLU A 285 -21.11 -27.68 5.58
CA GLU A 285 -20.10 -27.26 4.61
C GLU A 285 -20.64 -27.40 3.18
N ASN A 286 -20.39 -26.41 2.32
CA ASN A 286 -20.75 -26.47 0.91
C ASN A 286 -19.66 -27.17 0.08
N ASP A 287 -19.90 -27.38 -1.22
CA ASP A 287 -18.99 -28.07 -2.14
C ASP A 287 -17.62 -27.39 -2.27
N LEU A 288 -17.49 -26.14 -1.86
CA LEU A 288 -16.27 -25.36 -1.86
C LEU A 288 -15.55 -25.34 -0.50
N GLY A 289 -16.07 -26.09 0.48
CA GLY A 289 -15.48 -26.19 1.81
C GLY A 289 -15.83 -25.03 2.75
N PHE A 290 -16.85 -24.21 2.46
CA PHE A 290 -17.28 -23.12 3.34
C PHE A 290 -18.52 -23.52 4.14
N ASP A 291 -18.50 -23.21 5.44
CA ASP A 291 -19.68 -23.30 6.27
C ASP A 291 -20.80 -22.41 5.72
N SER A 292 -21.98 -22.97 5.54
CA SER A 292 -23.07 -22.30 4.87
C SER A 292 -24.41 -22.62 5.51
N VAL A 293 -25.35 -21.68 5.46
CA VAL A 293 -26.75 -21.85 5.91
C VAL A 293 -27.57 -22.36 4.74
N TYR A 294 -28.30 -23.44 4.97
CA TYR A 294 -29.15 -24.09 3.97
C TYR A 294 -30.61 -24.11 4.39
N SER A 295 -31.49 -23.95 3.43
CA SER A 295 -32.88 -24.46 3.50
C SER A 295 -32.99 -25.62 2.52
N GLN A 296 -33.09 -26.86 3.04
CA GLN A 296 -32.92 -28.08 2.26
C GLN A 296 -31.61 -28.10 1.49
N ASP A 297 -31.62 -28.09 0.14
CA ASP A 297 -30.45 -28.08 -0.71
C ASP A 297 -30.04 -26.67 -1.22
N LYS A 298 -30.79 -25.63 -0.82
CA LYS A 298 -30.54 -24.25 -1.27
C LYS A 298 -29.67 -23.52 -0.27
N VAL A 299 -28.49 -23.07 -0.71
CA VAL A 299 -27.60 -22.16 0.06
C VAL A 299 -28.28 -20.82 0.24
N LEU A 300 -28.40 -20.35 1.48
CA LEU A 300 -28.94 -19.04 1.86
C LEU A 300 -27.85 -18.04 2.19
N SER A 301 -26.75 -18.46 2.82
CA SER A 301 -25.54 -17.66 3.04
C SER A 301 -24.32 -18.55 3.09
N ILE A 302 -23.17 -17.94 2.81
CA ILE A 302 -21.84 -18.50 3.04
C ILE A 302 -21.22 -17.67 4.17
N ILE A 303 -21.00 -18.29 5.32
CA ILE A 303 -20.54 -17.60 6.53
C ILE A 303 -19.23 -16.88 6.28
N GLY A 304 -19.20 -15.59 6.58
CA GLY A 304 -18.04 -14.73 6.40
C GLY A 304 -17.69 -14.33 4.96
N VAL A 305 -18.48 -14.76 3.96
CA VAL A 305 -18.21 -14.47 2.53
C VAL A 305 -19.37 -13.75 1.86
N GLU A 306 -20.58 -14.31 1.90
CA GLU A 306 -21.71 -13.83 1.12
C GLU A 306 -23.06 -14.08 1.80
N HIS A 307 -23.96 -13.10 1.69
CA HIS A 307 -25.37 -13.23 2.05
C HIS A 307 -26.23 -13.02 0.80
N LYS A 308 -27.39 -13.72 0.72
CA LYS A 308 -28.37 -13.47 -0.33
C LYS A 308 -29.16 -12.21 -0.07
N ASP A 309 -29.66 -11.61 -1.14
CA ASP A 309 -30.50 -10.41 -1.05
C ASP A 309 -31.75 -10.65 -0.22
N LEU A 310 -31.98 -9.72 0.70
CA LEU A 310 -33.13 -9.70 1.60
C LEU A 310 -34.38 -9.21 0.87
N LYS A 311 -35.50 -9.91 1.08
CA LYS A 311 -36.86 -9.46 0.67
C LYS A 311 -37.58 -8.86 1.87
N GLU A 312 -37.99 -7.59 1.77
CA GLU A 312 -38.61 -6.83 2.87
C GLU A 312 -40.16 -6.77 2.75
N ASN A 313 -40.81 -7.87 2.43
CA ASN A 313 -42.25 -7.93 2.25
C ASN A 313 -43.00 -8.80 3.27
N LEU A 314 -42.29 -9.34 4.23
CA LEU A 314 -42.81 -10.21 5.29
C LEU A 314 -42.71 -9.57 6.67
N LYS A 315 -43.33 -10.19 7.67
CA LYS A 315 -43.36 -9.70 9.05
C LYS A 315 -42.29 -10.36 9.92
N ASP A 316 -42.11 -11.67 9.76
CA ASP A 316 -41.26 -12.47 10.63
C ASP A 316 -39.97 -12.84 9.91
N TYR A 317 -38.86 -12.66 10.62
CA TYR A 317 -37.54 -12.92 10.13
C TYR A 317 -36.71 -13.69 11.16
N LEU A 318 -35.80 -14.49 10.65
CA LEU A 318 -34.71 -15.08 11.41
C LEU A 318 -33.47 -14.26 11.22
N ILE A 319 -32.88 -13.75 12.29
CA ILE A 319 -31.67 -13.02 12.32
C ILE A 319 -30.50 -13.97 12.62
N GLU A 320 -29.50 -13.97 11.77
CA GLU A 320 -28.19 -14.63 11.95
C GLU A 320 -27.20 -13.65 12.52
N ALA A 321 -26.42 -14.05 13.52
CA ALA A 321 -25.16 -13.45 13.91
C ALA A 321 -24.08 -14.49 13.71
N SER A 322 -23.01 -14.18 12.99
CA SER A 322 -21.98 -15.16 12.65
C SER A 322 -20.57 -14.62 12.82
N TYR A 323 -19.63 -15.52 13.14
CA TYR A 323 -18.21 -15.26 13.27
C TYR A 323 -17.40 -16.43 12.72
N ILE A 324 -16.32 -16.11 12.03
CA ILE A 324 -15.29 -17.05 11.61
C ILE A 324 -13.93 -16.41 11.82
N HIS A 325 -12.95 -17.19 12.27
CA HIS A 325 -11.58 -16.67 12.51
C HIS A 325 -10.98 -16.11 11.21
N PRO A 326 -10.37 -14.90 11.22
CA PRO A 326 -9.85 -14.23 10.04
C PRO A 326 -8.85 -15.05 9.23
N ASP A 327 -7.92 -15.74 9.90
CA ASP A 327 -6.91 -16.55 9.23
C ASP A 327 -7.54 -17.75 8.50
N ILE A 328 -8.60 -18.34 9.05
CA ILE A 328 -9.31 -19.47 8.44
C ILE A 328 -10.02 -19.03 7.16
N ILE A 329 -10.82 -17.96 7.25
CA ILE A 329 -11.60 -17.51 6.10
C ILE A 329 -10.71 -16.94 5.00
N SER A 330 -9.64 -16.22 5.36
CA SER A 330 -8.69 -15.67 4.40
C SER A 330 -7.97 -16.77 3.62
N LYS A 331 -7.53 -17.83 4.32
CA LYS A 331 -6.91 -19.00 3.69
C LYS A 331 -7.88 -19.71 2.74
N LYS A 332 -9.09 -20.02 3.20
CA LYS A 332 -10.12 -20.71 2.37
C LYS A 332 -10.43 -19.91 1.10
N VAL A 333 -10.64 -18.61 1.21
CA VAL A 333 -10.94 -17.74 0.05
C VAL A 333 -9.74 -17.66 -0.92
N PHE A 334 -8.51 -17.60 -0.40
CA PHE A 334 -7.30 -17.61 -1.23
C PHE A 334 -7.17 -18.93 -2.01
N ASP A 335 -7.38 -20.07 -1.37
CA ASP A 335 -7.23 -21.40 -1.98
C ASP A 335 -8.27 -21.64 -3.08
N VAL A 336 -9.53 -21.20 -2.87
CA VAL A 336 -10.67 -21.46 -3.78
C VAL A 336 -10.87 -20.33 -4.80
N LYS A 337 -10.32 -19.16 -4.57
CA LYS A 337 -10.43 -17.94 -5.43
C LYS A 337 -11.89 -17.49 -5.64
N VAL A 338 -12.70 -17.50 -4.60
CA VAL A 338 -14.10 -17.04 -4.63
C VAL A 338 -14.15 -15.52 -4.75
N LYS A 339 -15.16 -14.99 -5.45
CA LYS A 339 -15.43 -13.55 -5.50
C LYS A 339 -15.85 -13.07 -4.11
N THR A 340 -15.24 -11.98 -3.66
CA THR A 340 -15.43 -11.42 -2.32
C THR A 340 -16.13 -10.07 -2.35
N GLY A 341 -16.73 -9.69 -1.21
CA GLY A 341 -17.42 -8.41 -1.03
C GLY A 341 -17.23 -7.85 0.38
N ASP A 342 -18.14 -6.96 0.80
CA ASP A 342 -18.07 -6.25 2.09
C ASP A 342 -18.06 -7.17 3.32
N ILE A 343 -18.74 -8.31 3.26
CA ILE A 343 -18.79 -9.27 4.36
C ILE A 343 -17.42 -9.88 4.56
N PHE A 344 -16.81 -10.36 3.47
CA PHE A 344 -15.45 -10.88 3.51
C PHE A 344 -14.44 -9.84 3.98
N TYR A 345 -14.58 -8.58 3.55
CA TYR A 345 -13.72 -7.50 4.02
C TYR A 345 -13.73 -7.36 5.55
N LYS A 346 -14.90 -7.51 6.19
CA LYS A 346 -15.00 -7.47 7.65
C LYS A 346 -14.52 -8.76 8.32
N SER A 347 -14.93 -9.93 7.83
CA SER A 347 -14.57 -11.22 8.41
C SER A 347 -13.09 -11.54 8.29
N SER A 348 -12.45 -11.19 7.17
CA SER A 348 -11.01 -11.42 6.95
C SER A 348 -10.10 -10.51 7.80
N ARG A 349 -10.63 -9.40 8.32
CA ARG A 349 -9.93 -8.49 9.22
C ARG A 349 -10.25 -8.73 10.69
N GLY A 350 -11.28 -9.52 10.98
CA GLY A 350 -11.77 -9.82 12.32
C GLY A 350 -13.01 -9.00 12.68
N SER A 351 -14.17 -9.65 12.67
CA SER A 351 -15.42 -9.12 13.22
C SER A 351 -15.49 -9.37 14.74
N GLU A 352 -16.47 -8.77 15.43
CA GLU A 352 -16.70 -9.02 16.84
C GLU A 352 -17.15 -10.48 17.07
N PRO A 353 -16.43 -11.27 17.86
CA PRO A 353 -16.72 -12.69 18.09
C PRO A 353 -17.80 -12.95 19.13
N ASP A 354 -18.13 -11.97 20.00
CA ASP A 354 -19.19 -12.14 20.99
C ASP A 354 -20.58 -11.95 20.36
N LEU A 355 -21.12 -13.05 19.82
CA LEU A 355 -22.41 -13.06 19.15
C LEU A 355 -23.58 -12.82 20.10
N LYS A 356 -23.45 -13.19 21.41
CA LYS A 356 -24.51 -12.94 22.42
C LYS A 356 -24.63 -11.46 22.71
N PHE A 357 -23.50 -10.81 22.95
CA PHE A 357 -23.41 -9.37 23.06
C PHE A 357 -24.00 -8.67 21.83
N GLY A 358 -23.60 -9.11 20.62
CA GLY A 358 -24.13 -8.56 19.39
C GLY A 358 -25.66 -8.69 19.27
N LEU A 359 -26.23 -9.87 19.55
CA LEU A 359 -27.68 -10.09 19.50
C LEU A 359 -28.44 -9.33 20.59
N GLU A 360 -27.86 -9.08 21.74
CA GLU A 360 -28.43 -8.22 22.78
C GLU A 360 -28.56 -6.78 22.27
N TYR A 361 -27.48 -6.19 21.77
CA TYR A 361 -27.51 -4.86 21.18
C TYR A 361 -28.42 -4.77 19.94
N PHE A 362 -28.39 -5.77 19.08
CA PHE A 362 -29.34 -5.88 17.99
C PHE A 362 -30.79 -5.78 18.50
N SER A 363 -31.13 -6.54 19.56
CA SER A 363 -32.47 -6.56 20.13
C SER A 363 -32.89 -5.23 20.74
N ILE A 364 -31.98 -4.55 21.45
CA ILE A 364 -32.19 -3.21 22.02
C ILE A 364 -32.52 -2.21 20.89
N PHE A 365 -31.64 -2.12 19.89
CA PHE A 365 -31.83 -1.17 18.79
C PHE A 365 -33.05 -1.51 17.92
N ALA A 366 -33.31 -2.79 17.62
CA ALA A 366 -34.47 -3.19 16.83
C ALA A 366 -35.78 -2.83 17.57
N SER A 367 -35.86 -3.06 18.89
CA SER A 367 -37.00 -2.70 19.71
C SER A 367 -37.31 -1.22 19.73
N LYS A 368 -36.26 -0.39 19.78
CA LYS A 368 -36.35 1.08 19.69
C LYS A 368 -37.06 1.54 18.40
N PHE A 369 -36.89 0.79 17.31
CA PHE A 369 -37.51 1.05 16.01
C PHE A 369 -38.83 0.30 15.78
N GLY A 370 -39.37 -0.29 16.83
CA GLY A 370 -40.71 -0.94 16.80
C GLY A 370 -40.72 -2.42 16.44
N ALA A 371 -39.56 -3.09 16.44
CA ALA A 371 -39.52 -4.55 16.30
C ALA A 371 -39.99 -5.26 17.58
N ILE A 372 -40.52 -6.46 17.41
CA ILE A 372 -40.89 -7.38 18.51
C ILE A 372 -39.93 -8.56 18.48
N ILE A 373 -39.24 -8.80 19.58
CA ILE A 373 -38.19 -9.82 19.69
C ILE A 373 -38.78 -11.10 20.28
N TYR A 374 -38.62 -12.23 19.60
CA TYR A 374 -39.02 -13.52 20.15
C TYR A 374 -38.02 -14.01 21.20
N THR A 375 -38.53 -14.74 22.22
CA THR A 375 -37.69 -15.23 23.31
C THR A 375 -36.75 -16.35 22.87
N GLY A 376 -35.63 -16.51 23.60
CA GLY A 376 -34.61 -17.52 23.34
C GLY A 376 -33.62 -17.12 22.23
N ILE A 377 -32.56 -17.88 22.15
CA ILE A 377 -31.50 -17.84 21.13
C ILE A 377 -31.21 -19.28 20.73
N LYS A 378 -30.94 -19.51 19.47
CA LYS A 378 -30.42 -20.80 18.99
C LYS A 378 -28.98 -20.59 18.60
N GLU A 379 -28.06 -21.28 19.27
CA GLU A 379 -26.63 -20.99 19.13
C GLU A 379 -25.81 -22.26 18.91
N PHE A 380 -24.75 -22.13 18.11
CA PHE A 380 -23.73 -23.12 17.89
C PHE A 380 -22.38 -22.36 17.97
N PHE A 381 -21.51 -22.76 18.88
CA PHE A 381 -20.22 -22.12 19.06
C PHE A 381 -19.12 -23.15 18.89
N GLU A 382 -18.09 -22.76 18.13
CA GLU A 382 -16.79 -23.35 18.25
C GLU A 382 -16.12 -22.81 19.51
N GLU A 383 -15.54 -23.69 20.32
CA GLU A 383 -14.78 -23.26 21.50
C GLU A 383 -13.47 -22.60 21.04
N ILE A 384 -13.46 -21.27 20.99
CA ILE A 384 -12.27 -20.51 20.63
C ILE A 384 -11.43 -20.33 21.89
N ASN A 385 -10.30 -21.05 21.97
CA ASN A 385 -9.35 -20.91 23.06
C ASN A 385 -8.65 -19.55 22.98
N ARG A 386 -8.81 -18.75 24.04
CA ARG A 386 -8.09 -17.46 24.17
C ARG A 386 -6.60 -17.71 24.40
N THR A 387 -5.77 -17.11 23.57
CA THR A 387 -4.31 -17.18 23.70
C THR A 387 -3.85 -16.50 24.97
N THR A 388 -2.91 -17.14 25.68
CA THR A 388 -2.26 -16.55 26.86
C THR A 388 -0.77 -16.39 26.58
N LEU A 389 -0.26 -15.17 26.75
CA LEU A 389 1.16 -14.86 26.64
C LEU A 389 1.79 -14.76 28.04
N THR A 390 2.98 -15.33 28.19
CA THR A 390 3.81 -15.18 29.38
C THR A 390 4.91 -14.19 29.07
N VAL A 391 4.92 -13.04 29.76
CA VAL A 391 5.79 -11.91 29.41
C VAL A 391 6.42 -11.30 30.67
N SER A 392 7.73 -10.95 30.60
CA SER A 392 8.35 -10.19 31.69
C SER A 392 8.27 -8.68 31.44
N ILE A 393 8.05 -7.93 32.51
CA ILE A 393 8.01 -6.45 32.47
C ILE A 393 9.34 -5.89 31.98
N GLN A 394 10.46 -6.49 32.41
CA GLN A 394 11.78 -6.11 31.93
C GLN A 394 11.88 -6.23 30.40
N LYS A 395 11.30 -7.30 29.81
CA LYS A 395 11.31 -7.48 28.36
C LYS A 395 10.46 -6.42 27.65
N ILE A 396 9.26 -6.12 28.17
CA ILE A 396 8.41 -5.02 27.68
C ILE A 396 9.20 -3.71 27.67
N ASN A 397 9.78 -3.35 28.83
CA ASN A 397 10.54 -2.12 29.01
C ASN A 397 11.77 -2.05 28.10
N SER A 398 12.42 -3.20 27.83
CA SER A 398 13.57 -3.25 26.93
C SER A 398 13.18 -2.99 25.45
N ILE A 399 11.97 -3.38 25.04
CA ILE A 399 11.43 -3.13 23.70
C ILE A 399 11.04 -1.65 23.57
N ILE A 400 10.31 -1.12 24.55
CA ILE A 400 9.86 0.28 24.56
C ILE A 400 11.03 1.27 24.73
N GLY A 401 12.09 0.88 25.45
CA GLY A 401 13.24 1.75 25.73
C GLY A 401 13.01 2.71 26.91
N ALA A 402 11.91 2.54 27.65
CA ALA A 402 11.56 3.29 28.84
C ALA A 402 11.31 2.33 30.02
N ASN A 403 11.34 2.87 31.25
CA ASN A 403 11.03 2.10 32.45
C ASN A 403 9.61 2.44 32.92
N ILE A 404 8.66 1.59 32.54
CA ILE A 404 7.24 1.72 32.87
C ILE A 404 7.00 0.77 34.06
N ASP A 405 6.34 1.27 35.10
CA ASP A 405 6.04 0.46 36.26
C ASP A 405 4.93 -0.56 36.01
N LYS A 406 4.91 -1.59 36.84
CA LYS A 406 4.00 -2.73 36.74
C LYS A 406 2.52 -2.32 36.79
N LEU A 407 2.18 -1.40 37.68
CA LEU A 407 0.80 -0.96 37.86
C LEU A 407 0.27 -0.22 36.63
N THR A 408 1.10 0.63 36.01
CA THR A 408 0.76 1.32 34.78
C THR A 408 0.52 0.32 33.64
N ILE A 409 1.37 -0.70 33.50
CA ILE A 409 1.20 -1.77 32.52
C ILE A 409 -0.11 -2.52 32.74
N ASP A 410 -0.38 -2.95 33.97
CA ASP A 410 -1.58 -3.69 34.33
C ASP A 410 -2.85 -2.88 34.06
N ASN A 411 -2.89 -1.62 34.48
CA ASN A 411 -4.01 -0.72 34.25
C ASN A 411 -4.31 -0.54 32.76
N ILE A 412 -3.30 -0.32 31.91
CA ILE A 412 -3.47 -0.16 30.47
C ILE A 412 -4.02 -1.44 29.85
N LEU A 413 -3.43 -2.59 30.16
CA LEU A 413 -3.87 -3.85 29.61
C LEU A 413 -5.29 -4.20 30.04
N THR A 414 -5.63 -3.96 31.31
CA THR A 414 -6.98 -4.17 31.84
C THR A 414 -8.00 -3.23 31.18
N ALA A 415 -7.67 -1.96 30.99
CA ALA A 415 -8.52 -1.00 30.26
C ALA A 415 -8.76 -1.43 28.80
N LEU A 416 -7.81 -2.12 28.17
CA LEU A 416 -7.93 -2.73 26.85
C LEU A 416 -8.58 -4.12 26.85
N ASN A 417 -9.18 -4.55 27.99
CA ASN A 417 -9.85 -5.83 28.22
C ASN A 417 -8.94 -7.07 28.14
N PHE A 418 -7.64 -6.95 28.35
CA PHE A 418 -6.80 -8.10 28.60
C PHE A 418 -7.01 -8.60 30.05
N GLU A 419 -7.09 -9.91 30.23
CA GLU A 419 -7.10 -10.49 31.57
C GLU A 419 -5.65 -10.72 32.02
N VAL A 420 -5.19 -9.93 32.97
CA VAL A 420 -3.82 -10.01 33.49
C VAL A 420 -3.80 -10.78 34.80
N LYS A 421 -2.96 -11.80 34.88
CA LYS A 421 -2.66 -12.52 36.13
C LYS A 421 -1.19 -12.38 36.44
N GLU A 422 -0.91 -12.00 37.68
CA GLU A 422 0.45 -11.80 38.14
C GLU A 422 1.07 -13.07 38.70
N SER A 423 2.39 -13.25 38.49
CA SER A 423 3.24 -14.14 39.25
C SER A 423 3.95 -13.39 40.35
N LEU A 424 4.57 -14.11 41.28
CA LEU A 424 5.34 -13.55 42.42
C LEU A 424 6.59 -12.75 41.98
N GLU A 425 6.96 -12.82 40.72
CA GLU A 425 8.13 -12.14 40.14
C GLU A 425 7.72 -11.18 39.01
N ASP A 426 8.65 -10.75 38.19
CA ASP A 426 8.54 -9.85 37.04
C ASP A 426 7.78 -10.46 35.83
N ILE A 427 6.89 -11.41 36.06
CA ILE A 427 6.18 -12.15 35.02
C ILE A 427 4.68 -11.90 35.07
N LEU A 428 4.10 -11.58 33.91
CA LEU A 428 2.67 -11.42 33.69
C LEU A 428 2.15 -12.55 32.79
N PHE A 429 1.01 -13.12 33.14
CA PHE A 429 0.21 -14.00 32.30
C PHE A 429 -0.93 -13.18 31.71
N ILE A 430 -0.86 -12.89 30.44
CA ILE A 430 -1.76 -11.98 29.73
C ILE A 430 -2.64 -12.81 28.80
N LYS A 431 -3.95 -12.90 29.11
CA LYS A 431 -4.93 -13.58 28.28
C LYS A 431 -5.58 -12.57 27.34
N ILE A 432 -5.45 -12.83 26.04
CA ILE A 432 -5.81 -11.90 24.98
C ILE A 432 -7.32 -11.92 24.72
N PRO A 433 -7.99 -10.74 24.51
CA PRO A 433 -9.38 -10.68 24.08
C PRO A 433 -9.58 -11.37 22.71
N LEU A 434 -10.70 -12.07 22.51
CA LEU A 434 -10.95 -12.83 21.29
C LEU A 434 -10.97 -11.95 20.01
N TYR A 435 -11.36 -10.69 20.11
CA TYR A 435 -11.36 -9.75 18.97
C TYR A 435 -9.96 -9.22 18.60
N ARG A 436 -8.92 -9.49 19.41
CA ARG A 436 -7.53 -9.09 19.17
C ARG A 436 -6.70 -10.29 18.65
N HIS A 437 -7.05 -10.78 17.47
CA HIS A 437 -6.35 -11.87 16.79
C HIS A 437 -4.96 -11.48 16.28
N ASP A 438 -4.63 -10.20 16.26
CA ASP A 438 -3.36 -9.60 15.87
C ASP A 438 -2.26 -9.75 16.93
N ILE A 439 -2.61 -9.88 18.22
CA ILE A 439 -1.67 -9.99 19.33
C ILE A 439 -1.12 -11.41 19.43
N LYS A 440 0.17 -11.60 19.09
CA LYS A 440 0.82 -12.92 19.00
C LYS A 440 2.08 -13.07 19.86
N ASN A 441 2.70 -11.96 20.25
CA ASN A 441 3.98 -11.96 20.95
C ASN A 441 4.17 -10.75 21.89
N VAL A 442 5.31 -10.70 22.58
CA VAL A 442 5.62 -9.63 23.53
C VAL A 442 5.77 -8.25 22.89
N ALA A 443 6.17 -8.18 21.61
CA ALA A 443 6.32 -6.91 20.92
C ALA A 443 4.95 -6.28 20.71
N ASP A 444 3.93 -7.09 20.38
CA ASP A 444 2.55 -6.63 20.21
C ASP A 444 1.99 -6.09 21.56
N ILE A 445 2.31 -6.74 22.68
CA ILE A 445 1.95 -6.22 24.02
C ILE A 445 2.67 -4.89 24.32
N ALA A 446 3.95 -4.78 23.95
CA ALA A 446 4.69 -3.53 24.13
C ALA A 446 4.11 -2.39 23.28
N GLU A 447 3.63 -2.69 22.06
CA GLU A 447 2.92 -1.76 21.19
C GLU A 447 1.63 -1.26 21.84
N GLU A 448 0.81 -2.16 22.40
CA GLU A 448 -0.43 -1.78 23.10
C GLU A 448 -0.18 -0.80 24.26
N ILE A 449 0.89 -1.02 25.02
CA ILE A 449 1.24 -0.15 26.13
C ILE A 449 1.71 1.21 25.63
N ILE A 450 2.62 1.23 24.65
CA ILE A 450 3.21 2.49 24.21
C ILE A 450 2.25 3.38 23.43
N ARG A 451 1.30 2.81 22.66
CA ARG A 451 0.31 3.61 21.96
C ARG A 451 -0.69 4.32 22.89
N ILE A 452 -0.98 3.74 24.06
CA ILE A 452 -1.82 4.39 25.08
C ILE A 452 -1.00 5.44 25.87
N ILE A 453 0.23 5.14 26.24
CA ILE A 453 1.11 6.12 26.91
C ILE A 453 1.42 7.29 25.96
N GLY A 454 1.64 7.02 24.69
CA GLY A 454 2.09 7.95 23.66
C GLY A 454 3.60 7.88 23.44
N ILE A 455 4.00 7.63 22.19
CA ILE A 455 5.41 7.46 21.78
C ILE A 455 6.25 8.71 22.08
N ASP A 456 5.66 9.89 22.00
CA ASP A 456 6.32 11.19 22.26
C ASP A 456 6.72 11.38 23.73
N LYS A 457 6.17 10.57 24.65
CA LYS A 457 6.54 10.60 26.07
C LYS A 457 7.82 9.83 26.37
N ILE A 458 8.35 9.07 25.41
CA ILE A 458 9.62 8.36 25.58
C ILE A 458 10.77 9.34 25.42
N GLN A 459 11.56 9.47 26.48
CA GLN A 459 12.73 10.34 26.45
C GLN A 459 13.83 9.77 25.54
N ALA A 460 14.26 10.56 24.58
CA ALA A 460 15.44 10.24 23.78
C ALA A 460 16.68 10.19 24.69
N LYS A 461 17.45 9.12 24.56
CA LYS A 461 18.72 8.96 25.29
C LYS A 461 19.89 9.13 24.31
N PRO A 462 20.96 9.81 24.68
CA PRO A 462 22.17 9.87 23.88
C PRO A 462 22.69 8.45 23.59
N LEU A 463 23.07 8.20 22.34
CA LEU A 463 23.71 6.95 21.97
C LEU A 463 25.10 6.90 22.61
N LEU A 464 25.31 6.00 23.55
CA LEU A 464 26.63 5.72 24.12
C LEU A 464 27.38 4.80 23.16
N ILE A 465 28.40 5.33 22.51
CA ILE A 465 29.27 4.56 21.63
C ILE A 465 30.57 4.29 22.38
N ASP A 466 30.82 3.02 22.67
CA ASP A 466 32.15 2.60 23.15
C ASP A 466 33.18 2.93 22.09
N GLY A 467 34.29 3.56 22.46
CA GLY A 467 35.37 4.01 21.56
C GLY A 467 36.12 2.86 20.87
N ILE A 468 35.61 1.64 20.86
CA ILE A 468 36.19 0.48 20.22
C ILE A 468 35.92 0.52 18.73
N LYS A 469 36.98 0.52 17.94
CA LYS A 469 36.90 0.46 16.48
C LYS A 469 36.30 -0.89 16.05
N ARG A 470 35.04 -0.88 15.62
CA ARG A 470 34.30 -2.05 15.16
C ARG A 470 34.20 -2.11 13.63
N ALA A 471 35.37 -1.99 12.94
CA ALA A 471 35.39 -2.19 11.49
C ALA A 471 35.06 -3.67 11.16
N ASN A 472 34.00 -3.90 10.42
CA ASN A 472 33.57 -5.22 9.98
C ASN A 472 33.21 -5.20 8.48
N LYS A 473 32.81 -6.34 7.92
CA LYS A 473 32.42 -6.43 6.51
C LYS A 473 31.35 -5.42 6.14
N THR A 474 30.30 -5.27 6.96
CA THR A 474 29.19 -4.33 6.70
C THR A 474 29.67 -2.88 6.62
N SER A 475 30.49 -2.44 7.58
CA SER A 475 31.04 -1.07 7.57
C SER A 475 31.98 -0.84 6.38
N ASN A 476 32.80 -1.84 6.01
CA ASN A 476 33.66 -1.75 4.84
C ASN A 476 32.86 -1.72 3.53
N ASP A 477 31.79 -2.53 3.41
CA ASP A 477 30.88 -2.52 2.27
C ASP A 477 30.16 -1.18 2.13
N LEU A 478 29.75 -0.57 3.25
CA LEU A 478 29.13 0.76 3.24
C LEU A 478 30.10 1.85 2.77
N LEU A 479 31.33 1.84 3.30
CA LEU A 479 32.38 2.75 2.85
C LEU A 479 32.69 2.60 1.35
N LYS A 480 32.78 1.35 0.87
CA LYS A 480 32.95 1.03 -0.54
C LYS A 480 31.79 1.54 -1.40
N LYS A 481 30.54 1.32 -0.98
CA LYS A 481 29.36 1.86 -1.66
C LYS A 481 29.44 3.38 -1.77
N ASN A 482 29.71 4.06 -0.66
CA ASN A 482 29.80 5.53 -0.64
C ASN A 482 30.91 6.06 -1.55
N LYS A 483 32.07 5.38 -1.60
CA LYS A 483 33.16 5.72 -2.51
C LYS A 483 32.79 5.56 -3.98
N ILE A 484 32.09 4.45 -4.33
CA ILE A 484 31.62 4.23 -5.70
C ILE A 484 30.58 5.28 -6.08
N ARG A 485 29.62 5.59 -5.18
CA ARG A 485 28.62 6.65 -5.38
C ARG A 485 29.24 8.00 -5.67
N ALA A 486 30.14 8.46 -4.81
CA ALA A 486 30.82 9.74 -4.99
C ALA A 486 31.51 9.80 -6.36
N LYS A 487 32.30 8.77 -6.70
CA LYS A 487 33.01 8.72 -7.98
C LYS A 487 32.07 8.62 -9.20
N ALA A 488 30.96 7.88 -9.09
CA ALA A 488 29.97 7.80 -10.17
C ALA A 488 29.34 9.18 -10.43
N ILE A 489 28.95 9.89 -9.37
CA ILE A 489 28.40 11.25 -9.46
C ILE A 489 29.39 12.22 -10.07
N GLU A 490 30.67 12.18 -9.64
CA GLU A 490 31.77 13.01 -10.22
C GLU A 490 31.96 12.76 -11.72
N ASN A 491 31.66 11.54 -12.20
CA ASN A 491 31.73 11.16 -13.61
C ASN A 491 30.43 11.38 -14.38
N GLY A 492 29.42 12.00 -13.74
CA GLY A 492 28.17 12.44 -14.37
C GLY A 492 27.09 11.37 -14.44
N PHE A 493 27.16 10.35 -13.59
CA PHE A 493 26.05 9.39 -13.43
C PHE A 493 25.12 9.83 -12.30
N PHE A 494 23.84 9.49 -12.44
CA PHE A 494 22.84 9.63 -11.38
C PHE A 494 22.54 8.26 -10.77
N GLU A 495 22.44 8.17 -9.45
CA GLU A 495 22.03 6.93 -8.77
C GLU A 495 20.56 6.69 -8.98
N THR A 496 20.20 5.46 -9.31
CA THR A 496 18.82 4.98 -9.40
C THR A 496 18.61 3.84 -8.42
N LEU A 497 17.36 3.71 -7.98
CA LEU A 497 16.86 2.56 -7.23
C LEU A 497 15.68 2.00 -8.00
N THR A 498 15.85 0.82 -8.55
CA THR A 498 14.80 0.12 -9.27
C THR A 498 14.31 -1.08 -8.47
N TYR A 499 13.14 -1.62 -8.83
CA TYR A 499 12.60 -2.79 -8.15
C TYR A 499 13.50 -4.02 -8.31
N ILE A 500 13.52 -4.86 -7.29
CA ILE A 500 14.18 -6.19 -7.36
C ILE A 500 13.39 -7.19 -8.20
N PHE A 501 12.19 -6.82 -8.62
CA PHE A 501 11.32 -7.59 -9.49
C PHE A 501 11.31 -7.00 -10.90
N THR A 502 11.02 -7.85 -11.88
CA THR A 502 10.94 -7.50 -13.29
C THR A 502 9.97 -8.45 -14.01
N SER A 503 9.76 -8.24 -15.32
CA SER A 503 8.95 -9.12 -16.15
C SER A 503 9.72 -10.37 -16.57
N LYS A 504 9.17 -11.55 -16.28
CA LYS A 504 9.69 -12.84 -16.74
C LYS A 504 9.76 -12.89 -18.27
N GLU A 505 8.71 -12.40 -18.93
CA GLU A 505 8.62 -12.35 -20.39
C GLU A 505 9.75 -11.51 -21.01
N ASN A 506 10.10 -10.39 -20.37
CA ASN A 506 11.20 -9.53 -20.82
C ASN A 506 12.57 -10.18 -20.59
N LEU A 507 12.77 -10.89 -19.48
CA LEU A 507 14.01 -11.64 -19.26
C LEU A 507 14.20 -12.72 -20.34
N GLU A 508 13.16 -13.49 -20.63
CA GLU A 508 13.17 -14.54 -21.65
C GLU A 508 13.37 -13.96 -23.06
N LYS A 509 12.68 -12.86 -23.38
CA LYS A 509 12.82 -12.14 -24.67
C LYS A 509 14.28 -11.76 -24.96
N TYR A 510 15.02 -11.34 -23.95
CA TYR A 510 16.41 -10.91 -24.11
C TYR A 510 17.44 -12.00 -23.71
N ASN A 511 17.01 -13.28 -23.65
CA ASN A 511 17.85 -14.44 -23.35
C ASN A 511 18.55 -14.38 -21.98
N PHE A 512 17.90 -13.81 -20.96
CA PHE A 512 18.35 -13.93 -19.60
C PHE A 512 17.76 -15.19 -18.95
N LYS A 513 18.50 -15.79 -18.06
CA LYS A 513 17.98 -16.84 -17.19
C LYS A 513 16.93 -16.27 -16.27
N VAL A 514 15.92 -17.08 -15.92
CA VAL A 514 14.89 -16.72 -14.94
C VAL A 514 15.03 -17.60 -13.70
N VAL A 515 14.50 -17.13 -12.59
CA VAL A 515 14.45 -17.91 -11.35
C VAL A 515 13.49 -19.08 -11.55
N LYS A 516 13.82 -20.24 -10.99
CA LYS A 516 12.98 -21.44 -11.07
C LYS A 516 11.62 -21.19 -10.44
N GLU A 517 10.58 -21.74 -11.04
CA GLU A 517 9.18 -21.47 -10.67
C GLU A 517 8.89 -21.77 -9.18
N GLU A 518 9.45 -22.85 -8.65
CA GLU A 518 9.30 -23.24 -7.25
C GLU A 518 9.98 -22.28 -6.25
N LEU A 519 10.87 -21.41 -6.74
CA LEU A 519 11.61 -20.42 -5.94
C LEU A 519 11.20 -18.97 -6.22
N ASP A 520 10.26 -18.75 -7.15
CA ASP A 520 9.84 -17.46 -7.62
C ASP A 520 8.62 -16.93 -6.84
N LEU A 521 8.07 -15.80 -7.26
CA LEU A 521 6.93 -15.16 -6.62
C LEU A 521 5.65 -15.96 -6.81
N ILE A 522 4.97 -16.27 -5.73
CA ILE A 522 3.68 -17.00 -5.76
C ILE A 522 2.54 -16.06 -6.20
N ASN A 523 2.54 -14.80 -5.72
CA ASN A 523 1.46 -13.84 -5.90
C ASN A 523 2.02 -12.44 -6.19
N PRO A 524 2.52 -12.18 -7.41
CA PRO A 524 3.03 -10.86 -7.79
C PRO A 524 1.92 -9.82 -7.72
N ILE A 525 2.26 -8.60 -7.25
CA ILE A 525 1.30 -7.48 -7.11
C ILE A 525 0.80 -7.01 -8.48
N VAL A 526 1.68 -6.98 -9.48
CA VAL A 526 1.36 -6.60 -10.86
C VAL A 526 2.02 -7.58 -11.82
N LYS A 527 1.43 -7.75 -13.02
CA LYS A 527 1.92 -8.71 -14.02
C LYS A 527 3.33 -8.39 -14.54
N GLU A 528 3.68 -7.13 -14.59
CA GLU A 528 4.95 -6.63 -15.10
C GLU A 528 6.12 -6.84 -14.12
N LEU A 529 5.85 -7.17 -12.85
CA LEU A 529 6.83 -7.41 -11.78
C LEU A 529 6.61 -8.78 -11.16
N ASN A 530 6.69 -9.83 -11.99
CA ASN A 530 6.27 -11.18 -11.65
C ASN A 530 7.41 -12.16 -11.37
N THR A 531 8.68 -11.71 -11.44
CA THR A 531 9.86 -12.54 -11.14
C THR A 531 10.99 -11.72 -10.54
N TYR A 532 11.93 -12.36 -9.87
CA TYR A 532 13.16 -11.74 -9.40
C TYR A 532 14.07 -11.37 -10.58
N ARG A 533 14.67 -10.19 -10.54
CA ARG A 533 15.60 -9.73 -11.57
C ARG A 533 16.90 -10.51 -11.57
N THR A 534 17.29 -11.04 -12.72
CA THR A 534 18.59 -11.70 -12.94
C THR A 534 19.61 -10.74 -13.58
N THR A 535 19.17 -9.55 -13.95
CA THR A 535 19.98 -8.41 -14.39
C THR A 535 19.33 -7.11 -13.94
N MET A 536 20.09 -6.04 -13.75
CA MET A 536 19.56 -4.69 -13.50
C MET A 536 19.22 -3.93 -14.78
N PHE A 537 19.68 -4.41 -15.94
CA PHE A 537 19.60 -3.61 -17.16
C PHE A 537 18.19 -3.39 -17.67
N LEU A 538 17.27 -4.34 -17.55
CA LEU A 538 15.90 -4.14 -18.03
C LEU A 538 15.25 -2.95 -17.34
N ASN A 539 15.36 -2.86 -16.03
CA ASN A 539 14.82 -1.75 -15.26
C ASN A 539 15.54 -0.42 -15.57
N LEU A 540 16.87 -0.46 -15.78
CA LEU A 540 17.66 0.74 -16.17
C LEU A 540 17.32 1.21 -17.59
N LEU A 541 17.08 0.29 -18.54
CA LEU A 541 16.65 0.62 -19.90
C LEU A 541 15.27 1.28 -19.92
N GLU A 542 14.34 0.77 -19.12
CA GLU A 542 13.03 1.40 -18.92
C GLU A 542 13.16 2.81 -18.33
N ALA A 543 14.02 2.98 -17.32
CA ALA A 543 14.29 4.30 -16.75
C ALA A 543 14.87 5.26 -17.79
N CYS A 544 15.81 4.81 -18.64
CA CYS A 544 16.33 5.61 -19.74
C CYS A 544 15.24 5.98 -20.75
N SER A 545 14.47 5.00 -21.24
CA SER A 545 13.37 5.19 -22.18
C SER A 545 12.37 6.23 -21.65
N ASN A 546 11.97 6.12 -20.39
CA ASN A 546 11.05 7.07 -19.77
C ASN A 546 11.62 8.50 -19.71
N ASN A 547 12.93 8.66 -19.46
CA ASN A 547 13.57 9.96 -19.49
C ASN A 547 13.58 10.56 -20.90
N PHE A 548 13.90 9.78 -21.94
CA PHE A 548 13.87 10.24 -23.34
C PHE A 548 12.44 10.62 -23.76
N LYS A 549 11.42 9.85 -23.38
CA LYS A 549 10.01 10.20 -23.61
C LYS A 549 9.60 11.52 -22.96
N ASN A 550 10.28 11.89 -21.86
CA ASN A 550 10.11 13.18 -21.19
C ASN A 550 11.13 14.24 -21.65
N ALA A 551 11.56 14.15 -22.90
CA ALA A 551 12.41 15.10 -23.61
C ALA A 551 13.85 15.26 -23.05
N ALA A 552 14.36 14.32 -22.27
CA ALA A 552 15.76 14.29 -21.91
C ALA A 552 16.63 13.99 -23.14
N LYS A 553 17.76 14.68 -23.31
CA LYS A 553 18.72 14.45 -24.40
C LYS A 553 19.83 13.49 -24.03
N LYS A 554 19.96 13.18 -22.76
CA LYS A 554 20.88 12.19 -22.17
C LYS A 554 20.26 11.50 -20.99
N ALA A 555 20.64 10.25 -20.80
CA ALA A 555 20.34 9.50 -19.59
C ALA A 555 21.61 8.75 -19.17
N SER A 556 22.09 9.00 -17.96
CA SER A 556 23.31 8.39 -17.42
C SER A 556 23.03 7.95 -16.00
N PHE A 557 22.81 6.66 -15.81
CA PHE A 557 22.42 6.10 -14.52
C PHE A 557 23.38 5.04 -14.04
N PHE A 558 23.43 4.87 -12.74
CA PHE A 558 24.04 3.71 -12.10
C PHE A 558 23.17 3.20 -10.96
N GLU A 559 23.28 1.92 -10.68
CA GLU A 559 22.63 1.27 -9.54
C GLU A 559 23.59 0.30 -8.86
N ILE A 560 23.62 0.33 -7.53
CA ILE A 560 24.28 -0.68 -6.70
C ILE A 560 23.18 -1.55 -6.11
N GLY A 561 22.91 -2.69 -6.75
CA GLY A 561 21.77 -3.52 -6.45
C GLY A 561 22.09 -5.01 -6.32
N THR A 562 21.09 -5.75 -5.91
CA THR A 562 21.12 -7.21 -5.86
C THR A 562 20.41 -7.77 -7.08
N ILE A 563 21.01 -8.79 -7.69
CA ILE A 563 20.40 -9.67 -8.69
C ILE A 563 20.38 -11.10 -8.18
N PHE A 564 19.57 -11.94 -8.80
CA PHE A 564 19.37 -13.34 -8.41
C PHE A 564 19.78 -14.27 -9.55
N ASP A 565 20.29 -15.44 -9.22
CA ASP A 565 20.47 -16.50 -10.20
C ASP A 565 19.22 -17.40 -10.31
N GLU A 566 19.26 -18.40 -11.18
CA GLU A 566 18.15 -19.34 -11.39
C GLU A 566 17.75 -20.14 -10.13
N ASN A 567 18.65 -20.24 -9.14
CA ASN A 567 18.41 -20.88 -7.85
C ASN A 567 18.10 -19.86 -6.74
N ARG A 568 17.74 -18.60 -7.10
CA ARG A 568 17.47 -17.49 -6.18
C ARG A 568 18.64 -17.10 -5.27
N LYS A 569 19.88 -17.43 -5.67
CA LYS A 569 21.05 -17.00 -4.94
C LYS A 569 21.36 -15.54 -5.26
N GLU A 570 21.54 -14.75 -4.23
CA GLU A 570 21.82 -13.32 -4.34
C GLU A 570 23.25 -13.04 -4.76
N SER A 571 23.44 -12.05 -5.62
CA SER A 571 24.73 -11.45 -5.91
C SER A 571 24.60 -9.93 -6.04
N LYS A 572 25.54 -9.20 -5.46
CA LYS A 572 25.56 -7.74 -5.50
C LYS A 572 26.37 -7.25 -6.71
N LYS A 573 25.74 -6.40 -7.52
CA LYS A 573 26.33 -5.83 -8.72
C LYS A 573 26.32 -4.29 -8.68
N VAL A 574 27.15 -3.70 -9.52
CA VAL A 574 27.10 -2.30 -9.89
C VAL A 574 26.84 -2.24 -11.38
N ALA A 575 25.71 -1.70 -11.77
CA ALA A 575 25.35 -1.52 -13.18
C ALA A 575 25.42 -0.04 -13.56
N PHE A 576 25.86 0.22 -14.77
CA PHE A 576 25.97 1.54 -15.37
C PHE A 576 25.30 1.54 -16.74
N ILE A 577 24.60 2.61 -17.06
CA ILE A 577 24.03 2.87 -18.37
C ILE A 577 24.26 4.31 -18.76
N TYR A 578 24.60 4.54 -20.00
CA TYR A 578 24.72 5.88 -20.56
C TYR A 578 24.14 5.90 -21.98
N SER A 579 23.20 6.78 -22.23
CA SER A 579 22.54 6.96 -23.51
C SER A 579 22.53 8.45 -23.91
N GLY A 580 22.77 8.74 -25.18
CA GLY A 580 22.66 10.08 -25.74
C GLY A 580 23.92 10.96 -25.62
N ALA A 581 23.71 12.26 -25.50
CA ALA A 581 24.77 13.26 -25.54
C ALA A 581 25.68 13.23 -24.31
N CYS A 582 26.99 13.38 -24.49
CA CYS A 582 27.95 13.45 -23.39
C CYS A 582 28.29 14.90 -22.97
N GLU A 583 27.85 15.88 -23.72
CA GLU A 583 28.03 17.30 -23.50
C GLU A 583 26.70 18.03 -23.53
N ASN A 584 26.65 19.24 -23.00
CA ASN A 584 25.48 20.10 -23.17
C ASN A 584 25.59 20.85 -24.52
N GLU A 585 24.48 21.28 -25.08
CA GLU A 585 24.47 22.21 -26.21
C GLU A 585 25.13 23.52 -25.78
N ASP A 586 26.17 23.92 -26.49
CA ASP A 586 26.97 25.09 -26.18
C ASP A 586 27.48 25.75 -27.48
N ILE A 587 27.98 26.98 -27.38
CA ILE A 587 28.55 27.69 -28.51
C ILE A 587 29.81 27.00 -29.04
N SER A 588 30.56 26.33 -28.15
CA SER A 588 31.82 25.62 -28.51
C SER A 588 31.58 24.38 -29.37
N ASN A 589 30.36 23.77 -29.31
CA ASN A 589 29.98 22.65 -30.15
C ASN A 589 28.90 23.00 -31.18
N ALA A 590 28.64 24.30 -31.38
CA ALA A 590 27.64 24.83 -32.32
C ALA A 590 26.25 24.19 -32.16
N GLY A 591 25.83 23.89 -30.89
CA GLY A 591 24.58 23.26 -30.58
C GLY A 591 24.48 21.78 -30.98
N LYS A 592 25.58 21.14 -31.34
CA LYS A 592 25.67 19.73 -31.74
C LYS A 592 26.60 18.95 -30.82
N PRO A 593 26.15 18.60 -29.60
CA PRO A 593 26.97 17.87 -28.66
C PRO A 593 27.30 16.48 -29.19
N LYS A 594 28.48 15.97 -28.89
CA LYS A 594 28.87 14.59 -29.22
C LYS A 594 28.06 13.60 -28.37
N ASN A 595 27.69 12.49 -29.00
CA ASN A 595 27.16 11.34 -28.28
C ASN A 595 28.27 10.60 -27.54
N ILE A 596 27.88 9.85 -26.52
CA ILE A 596 28.78 8.94 -25.80
C ILE A 596 29.32 7.89 -26.78
N ASP A 597 30.59 7.54 -26.63
CA ASP A 597 31.22 6.44 -27.33
C ASP A 597 31.81 5.41 -26.34
N PHE A 598 32.26 4.28 -26.86
CA PHE A 598 32.80 3.19 -26.07
C PHE A 598 33.98 3.60 -25.16
N PHE A 599 34.92 4.36 -25.73
CA PHE A 599 36.11 4.76 -25.00
C PHE A 599 35.83 5.77 -23.90
N LEU A 600 34.95 6.73 -24.16
CA LEU A 600 34.55 7.71 -23.15
C LEU A 600 33.76 7.05 -22.03
N PHE A 601 32.86 6.10 -22.38
CA PHE A 601 32.14 5.33 -21.36
C PHE A 601 33.09 4.47 -20.52
N ALA A 602 34.04 3.77 -21.15
CA ALA A 602 35.04 2.99 -20.44
C ALA A 602 35.93 3.87 -19.54
N LYS A 603 36.31 5.11 -19.99
CA LYS A 603 37.01 6.07 -19.16
C LYS A 603 36.21 6.50 -17.93
N LYS A 604 34.93 6.77 -18.08
CA LYS A 604 34.04 7.10 -16.95
C LYS A 604 33.95 5.95 -15.93
N LEU A 605 33.88 4.70 -16.42
CA LEU A 605 33.96 3.52 -15.59
C LEU A 605 35.28 3.39 -14.85
N LEU A 606 36.40 3.54 -15.56
CA LEU A 606 37.77 3.51 -14.98
C LEU A 606 37.89 4.48 -13.80
N ASN A 607 37.41 5.72 -14.01
CA ASN A 607 37.40 6.73 -12.96
C ASN A 607 36.50 6.37 -11.76
N THR A 608 35.45 5.56 -11.99
CA THR A 608 34.47 5.22 -10.97
C THR A 608 34.87 3.99 -10.17
N ILE A 609 35.21 2.87 -10.85
CA ILE A 609 35.47 1.58 -10.19
C ILE A 609 36.95 1.27 -10.01
N GLY A 610 37.84 2.08 -10.58
CA GLY A 610 39.29 1.85 -10.54
C GLY A 610 39.81 1.11 -11.76
N GLU A 611 41.11 0.77 -11.76
CA GLU A 611 41.76 0.12 -12.89
C GLU A 611 41.21 -1.26 -13.21
N PHE A 612 41.03 -1.51 -14.49
CA PHE A 612 40.62 -2.81 -15.05
C PHE A 612 41.19 -2.99 -16.46
N ASP A 613 41.31 -4.23 -16.89
CA ASP A 613 41.63 -4.58 -18.27
C ASP A 613 40.36 -4.93 -19.05
N LEU A 614 40.44 -4.77 -20.38
CA LEU A 614 39.34 -5.18 -21.29
C LEU A 614 39.83 -6.30 -22.22
N GLU A 615 39.00 -7.33 -22.38
CA GLU A 615 39.23 -8.38 -23.34
C GLU A 615 37.95 -8.64 -24.16
N PRO A 616 38.04 -8.88 -25.47
CA PRO A 616 36.85 -9.24 -26.29
C PRO A 616 36.07 -10.40 -25.67
N MET A 617 34.75 -10.35 -25.72
CA MET A 617 33.90 -11.44 -25.25
C MET A 617 33.87 -12.58 -26.29
N PRO A 618 34.29 -13.79 -25.94
CA PRO A 618 34.27 -14.92 -26.87
C PRO A 618 32.87 -15.48 -27.10
N ILE A 619 31.96 -15.25 -26.16
CA ILE A 619 30.58 -15.76 -26.19
C ILE A 619 29.65 -14.61 -25.78
N ILE A 620 28.58 -14.43 -26.55
CA ILE A 620 27.51 -13.47 -26.26
C ILE A 620 26.39 -14.21 -25.53
N GLU A 621 26.19 -13.90 -24.25
CA GLU A 621 25.28 -14.64 -23.36
C GLU A 621 23.83 -14.14 -23.42
N ASN A 622 23.61 -12.90 -23.81
CA ASN A 622 22.27 -12.28 -23.86
C ASN A 622 22.11 -11.33 -25.03
N ALA A 623 20.85 -11.00 -25.37
CA ALA A 623 20.52 -10.20 -26.54
C ALA A 623 20.84 -8.69 -26.43
N LEU A 624 21.21 -8.19 -25.24
CA LEU A 624 21.58 -6.79 -25.05
C LEU A 624 22.97 -6.47 -25.61
N ILE A 625 23.84 -7.46 -25.75
CA ILE A 625 25.24 -7.29 -26.08
C ILE A 625 25.42 -7.09 -27.59
N HIS A 626 26.03 -5.95 -27.97
CA HIS A 626 26.39 -5.69 -29.36
C HIS A 626 27.45 -6.66 -29.86
N THR A 627 27.27 -7.21 -31.06
CA THR A 627 28.12 -8.27 -31.61
C THR A 627 29.61 -7.90 -31.71
N TYR A 628 29.94 -6.64 -32.02
CA TYR A 628 31.34 -6.18 -32.24
C TYR A 628 31.85 -5.19 -31.20
N GLN A 629 30.97 -4.50 -30.46
CA GLN A 629 31.38 -3.51 -29.45
C GLN A 629 31.06 -4.02 -28.07
N ASN A 630 31.86 -4.98 -27.62
CA ASN A 630 31.73 -5.62 -26.32
C ASN A 630 33.09 -6.02 -25.76
N ALA A 631 33.21 -6.08 -24.45
CA ALA A 631 34.38 -6.59 -23.78
C ALA A 631 34.07 -7.11 -22.37
N ASN A 632 34.76 -8.15 -21.95
CA ASN A 632 34.85 -8.53 -20.54
C ASN A 632 35.68 -7.52 -19.76
N ILE A 633 35.24 -7.18 -18.55
CA ILE A 633 36.00 -6.39 -17.58
C ILE A 633 36.78 -7.34 -16.67
N LEU A 634 38.10 -7.14 -16.59
CA LEU A 634 38.97 -7.95 -15.75
C LEU A 634 39.62 -7.11 -14.66
N ILE A 635 39.59 -7.61 -13.44
CA ILE A 635 40.35 -7.12 -12.29
C ILE A 635 41.22 -8.26 -11.80
N ASP A 636 42.54 -8.04 -11.68
CA ASP A 636 43.51 -9.07 -11.31
C ASP A 636 43.42 -10.34 -12.19
N LYS A 637 43.25 -10.14 -13.51
CA LYS A 637 43.11 -11.22 -14.51
C LYS A 637 41.86 -12.09 -14.37
N LYS A 638 40.88 -11.71 -13.53
CA LYS A 638 39.61 -12.41 -13.37
C LYS A 638 38.50 -11.60 -14.02
N VAL A 639 37.67 -12.26 -14.79
CA VAL A 639 36.44 -11.64 -15.34
C VAL A 639 35.50 -11.30 -14.18
N VAL A 640 35.17 -10.03 -14.05
CA VAL A 640 34.30 -9.50 -12.97
C VAL A 640 33.02 -8.87 -13.47
N GLY A 641 32.88 -8.73 -14.77
CA GLY A 641 31.75 -8.11 -15.42
C GLY A 641 32.00 -7.89 -16.90
N TYR A 642 31.15 -7.08 -17.52
CA TYR A 642 31.27 -6.75 -18.93
C TYR A 642 30.87 -5.31 -19.22
N ILE A 643 31.31 -4.80 -20.35
CA ILE A 643 30.96 -3.51 -20.93
C ILE A 643 30.61 -3.74 -22.41
N CYS A 644 29.55 -3.11 -22.88
CA CYS A 644 29.20 -3.19 -24.30
C CYS A 644 28.36 -1.99 -24.76
N LYS A 645 28.33 -1.77 -26.07
CA LYS A 645 27.24 -1.03 -26.70
C LYS A 645 25.98 -1.88 -26.67
N LEU A 646 24.84 -1.28 -26.46
CA LEU A 646 23.56 -1.94 -26.54
C LEU A 646 23.30 -2.40 -27.98
N HIS A 647 22.76 -3.62 -28.13
CA HIS A 647 22.41 -4.15 -29.46
C HIS A 647 21.36 -3.24 -30.13
N PRO A 648 21.48 -2.90 -31.42
CA PRO A 648 20.58 -1.96 -32.10
C PRO A 648 19.09 -2.34 -32.01
N ASN A 649 18.75 -3.61 -32.10
CA ASN A 649 17.36 -4.07 -32.00
C ASN A 649 16.79 -3.76 -30.60
N VAL A 650 17.58 -3.99 -29.55
CA VAL A 650 17.17 -3.68 -28.17
C VAL A 650 17.08 -2.17 -27.96
N ALA A 651 18.03 -1.39 -28.51
CA ALA A 651 17.95 0.06 -28.46
C ALA A 651 16.64 0.58 -29.08
N ASN A 652 16.23 0.01 -30.22
CA ASN A 652 14.95 0.34 -30.86
C ASN A 652 13.73 -0.06 -30.00
N ASP A 653 13.76 -1.22 -29.34
CA ASP A 653 12.66 -1.66 -28.46
C ASP A 653 12.40 -0.66 -27.32
N PHE A 654 13.43 0.05 -26.86
CA PHE A 654 13.35 1.03 -25.78
C PHE A 654 13.38 2.50 -26.25
N ASP A 655 13.31 2.76 -27.57
CA ASP A 655 13.40 4.11 -28.18
C ASP A 655 14.68 4.85 -27.76
N LEU A 656 15.81 4.16 -27.68
CA LEU A 656 17.10 4.71 -27.25
C LEU A 656 18.03 4.93 -28.44
N SER A 657 18.87 5.97 -28.33
CA SER A 657 19.99 6.23 -29.24
C SER A 657 21.20 5.35 -28.89
N ASP A 658 22.41 5.78 -29.32
CA ASP A 658 23.66 5.12 -28.91
C ASP A 658 23.74 5.00 -27.39
N THR A 659 23.70 3.76 -26.91
CA THR A 659 23.64 3.43 -25.49
C THR A 659 24.73 2.44 -25.14
N PHE A 660 25.41 2.69 -24.03
CA PHE A 660 26.43 1.82 -23.49
C PHE A 660 26.04 1.35 -22.10
N ILE A 661 26.32 0.08 -21.82
CA ILE A 661 25.98 -0.58 -20.55
C ILE A 661 27.22 -1.31 -19.99
N ALA A 662 27.33 -1.37 -18.68
CA ALA A 662 28.33 -2.17 -17.98
C ALA A 662 27.80 -2.69 -16.66
N GLU A 663 28.06 -3.94 -16.36
CA GLU A 663 27.73 -4.58 -15.08
C GLU A 663 28.98 -5.21 -14.48
N VAL A 664 29.25 -4.91 -13.21
CA VAL A 664 30.45 -5.36 -12.50
C VAL A 664 30.07 -5.93 -11.15
N ASN A 665 30.75 -7.01 -10.76
CA ASN A 665 30.58 -7.64 -9.46
C ASN A 665 31.05 -6.69 -8.35
N PHE A 666 30.16 -6.29 -7.44
CA PHE A 666 30.45 -5.34 -6.37
C PHE A 666 31.63 -5.81 -5.50
N ASP A 667 31.66 -7.11 -5.15
CA ASP A 667 32.70 -7.65 -4.26
C ASP A 667 34.10 -7.59 -4.88
N SER A 668 34.19 -7.65 -6.21
CA SER A 668 35.46 -7.62 -6.97
C SER A 668 36.06 -6.23 -7.14
N ILE A 669 35.30 -5.17 -6.93
CA ILE A 669 35.82 -3.80 -6.99
C ILE A 669 36.70 -3.55 -5.78
N LYS A 670 37.93 -3.08 -6.01
CA LYS A 670 38.90 -2.80 -4.94
C LYS A 670 38.54 -1.57 -4.15
N ASN A 671 38.73 -1.62 -2.85
CA ASN A 671 38.54 -0.49 -1.92
C ASN A 671 39.87 -0.10 -1.21
N ASP A 672 40.98 -0.60 -1.70
CA ASP A 672 42.26 -0.35 -1.07
C ASP A 672 42.69 1.10 -1.20
N LEU A 673 43.52 1.56 -0.25
CA LEU A 673 44.17 2.87 -0.34
C LEU A 673 45.23 2.82 -1.43
N THR A 674 45.19 3.78 -2.32
CA THR A 674 46.24 3.95 -3.34
C THR A 674 47.55 4.28 -2.64
N LYS A 675 48.54 3.41 -2.77
CA LYS A 675 49.89 3.67 -2.26
C LYS A 675 50.74 4.25 -3.37
N VAL A 676 51.34 5.38 -3.08
CA VAL A 676 52.30 6.00 -4.00
C VAL A 676 53.54 5.14 -4.10
N LYS A 677 53.97 4.82 -5.32
CA LYS A 677 55.23 4.18 -5.60
C LYS A 677 56.29 5.28 -5.87
N SER A 678 57.52 4.99 -5.53
CA SER A 678 58.63 5.87 -5.93
C SER A 678 58.66 5.98 -7.46
N TYR A 679 58.92 7.16 -7.95
CA TYR A 679 59.10 7.44 -9.38
C TYR A 679 60.52 7.84 -9.68
N SER A 680 60.97 7.53 -10.89
CA SER A 680 62.31 7.86 -11.34
C SER A 680 62.47 9.37 -11.52
N LYS A 681 63.63 9.93 -11.12
CA LYS A 681 64.06 11.31 -11.39
C LYS A 681 64.70 11.51 -12.76
N PHE A 682 64.95 10.41 -13.48
CA PHE A 682 65.62 10.47 -14.78
C PHE A 682 64.61 10.69 -15.91
N GLN A 683 65.09 11.25 -17.02
CA GLN A 683 64.28 11.62 -18.16
C GLN A 683 63.66 10.37 -18.85
N ILE A 684 62.38 10.47 -19.23
CA ILE A 684 61.70 9.45 -20.05
C ILE A 684 62.07 9.65 -21.55
N SER A 685 62.27 8.52 -22.21
CA SER A 685 62.37 8.44 -23.66
C SER A 685 61.10 7.84 -24.26
N ARG A 686 60.57 8.41 -25.34
CA ARG A 686 59.41 7.88 -26.08
C ARG A 686 59.86 7.44 -27.46
N LYS A 687 59.48 6.20 -27.85
CA LYS A 687 59.74 5.64 -29.18
C LYS A 687 58.48 5.04 -29.76
N ASP A 688 58.18 5.33 -30.99
CA ASP A 688 57.08 4.77 -31.75
C ASP A 688 57.62 3.71 -32.69
N LEU A 689 56.99 2.53 -32.65
CA LEU A 689 57.28 1.44 -33.57
C LEU A 689 56.03 1.12 -34.40
N SER A 690 56.18 1.21 -35.72
CA SER A 690 55.13 0.76 -36.66
C SER A 690 55.43 -0.66 -37.13
N ILE A 691 54.59 -1.60 -36.76
CA ILE A 691 54.78 -3.01 -37.07
C ILE A 691 53.67 -3.49 -38.04
N LEU A 692 54.00 -4.45 -38.91
CA LEU A 692 53.05 -5.07 -39.84
C LEU A 692 52.52 -6.37 -39.22
N ALA A 693 51.24 -6.37 -38.84
CA ALA A 693 50.56 -7.52 -38.24
C ALA A 693 49.41 -8.03 -39.12
N PRO A 694 49.13 -9.30 -39.17
CA PRO A 694 47.91 -9.82 -39.79
C PRO A 694 46.66 -9.22 -39.14
N LYS A 695 45.62 -8.89 -39.90
CA LYS A 695 44.34 -8.39 -39.38
C LYS A 695 43.65 -9.36 -38.43
N SER A 696 43.96 -10.65 -38.53
CA SER A 696 43.43 -11.66 -37.65
C SER A 696 44.12 -11.78 -36.28
N LEU A 697 45.29 -11.12 -36.12
CA LEU A 697 46.06 -11.17 -34.89
C LEU A 697 45.54 -10.16 -33.88
N ALA A 698 45.08 -10.64 -32.74
CA ALA A 698 44.63 -9.74 -31.69
C ALA A 698 45.79 -8.96 -31.04
N PHE A 699 45.59 -7.65 -30.80
CA PHE A 699 46.60 -6.84 -30.11
C PHE A 699 46.98 -7.41 -28.72
N LYS A 700 46.08 -8.19 -28.09
CA LYS A 700 46.36 -8.93 -26.85
C LYS A 700 47.57 -9.86 -26.98
N GLU A 701 47.76 -10.54 -28.10
CA GLU A 701 48.88 -11.47 -28.31
C GLU A 701 50.20 -10.70 -28.44
N ILE A 702 50.15 -9.55 -29.15
CA ILE A 702 51.30 -8.63 -29.23
C ILE A 702 51.67 -8.11 -27.82
N ARG A 703 50.66 -7.70 -27.06
CA ARG A 703 50.84 -7.25 -25.67
C ARG A 703 51.45 -8.34 -24.78
N GLN A 704 51.01 -9.58 -24.93
CA GLN A 704 51.55 -10.72 -24.18
C GLN A 704 53.00 -11.02 -24.57
N ALA A 705 53.33 -10.96 -25.85
CA ALA A 705 54.68 -11.14 -26.33
C ALA A 705 55.65 -10.08 -25.77
N ILE A 706 55.28 -8.80 -25.83
CA ILE A 706 56.03 -7.69 -25.26
C ILE A 706 56.18 -7.84 -23.74
N SER A 707 55.10 -8.16 -23.03
CA SER A 707 55.13 -8.33 -21.58
C SER A 707 56.01 -9.50 -21.14
N SER A 708 56.18 -10.55 -21.97
CA SER A 708 57.05 -11.65 -21.65
C SER A 708 58.56 -11.32 -21.60
N LEU A 709 58.95 -10.19 -22.11
CA LEU A 709 60.32 -9.65 -21.96
C LEU A 709 60.70 -9.33 -20.51
N ASN A 710 59.71 -9.04 -19.67
CA ASN A 710 59.88 -8.62 -18.27
C ASN A 710 60.98 -7.56 -18.10
N ASN A 711 61.11 -6.66 -19.09
CA ASN A 711 62.16 -5.59 -19.07
C ASN A 711 61.68 -4.41 -18.23
N PRO A 712 62.35 -4.08 -17.09
CA PRO A 712 61.93 -3.01 -16.16
C PRO A 712 62.08 -1.63 -16.74
N LEU A 713 62.82 -1.46 -17.84
CA LEU A 713 63.02 -0.18 -18.52
C LEU A 713 61.80 0.19 -19.40
N ILE A 714 60.96 -0.76 -19.77
CA ILE A 714 59.70 -0.52 -20.47
C ILE A 714 58.65 -0.16 -19.42
N LYS A 715 58.39 1.13 -19.20
CA LYS A 715 57.41 1.56 -18.19
C LYS A 715 55.99 1.50 -18.71
N GLN A 716 55.75 1.75 -20.01
CA GLN A 716 54.44 1.74 -20.64
C GLN A 716 54.58 1.51 -22.15
N TYR A 717 53.58 0.89 -22.74
CA TYR A 717 53.42 0.85 -24.20
C TYR A 717 51.93 0.88 -24.55
N ASN A 718 51.57 1.68 -25.57
CA ASN A 718 50.20 1.92 -26.01
C ASN A 718 50.11 1.82 -27.54
N LEU A 719 49.04 1.20 -28.05
CA LEU A 719 48.67 1.29 -29.42
C LEU A 719 48.11 2.69 -29.68
N ILE A 720 48.73 3.44 -30.58
CA ILE A 720 48.36 4.84 -30.86
C ILE A 720 47.73 5.04 -32.22
N ASP A 721 47.99 4.12 -33.16
CA ASP A 721 47.44 4.21 -34.51
C ASP A 721 47.29 2.81 -35.14
N ILE A 722 46.27 2.66 -35.95
CA ILE A 722 45.99 1.49 -36.77
C ILE A 722 45.77 1.97 -38.21
N TYR A 723 46.70 1.66 -39.07
CA TYR A 723 46.59 2.02 -40.48
C TYR A 723 46.35 0.80 -41.34
N SER A 724 45.28 0.82 -42.14
CA SER A 724 44.90 -0.22 -43.11
C SER A 724 44.75 0.40 -44.48
N ASP A 725 45.37 -0.23 -45.48
CA ASP A 725 45.31 0.19 -46.89
C ASP A 725 45.16 -1.08 -47.76
N GLU A 726 44.59 -0.93 -48.94
CA GLU A 726 44.43 -2.01 -49.92
C GLU A 726 45.78 -2.65 -50.30
N LYS A 727 46.85 -1.87 -50.28
CA LYS A 727 48.23 -2.34 -50.54
C LYS A 727 48.75 -3.33 -49.52
N LEU A 728 48.22 -3.26 -48.28
CA LEU A 728 48.64 -4.14 -47.19
C LEU A 728 47.89 -5.47 -47.18
N LYS A 729 46.90 -5.64 -48.04
CA LYS A 729 46.06 -6.87 -48.15
C LYS A 729 45.52 -7.34 -46.80
N ASP A 730 45.99 -8.50 -46.32
CA ASP A 730 45.56 -9.12 -45.07
C ASP A 730 46.32 -8.62 -43.83
N LYS A 731 47.15 -7.61 -44.02
CA LYS A 731 47.94 -7.00 -42.92
C LYS A 731 47.45 -5.58 -42.62
N GLU A 732 47.77 -5.11 -41.45
CA GLU A 732 47.60 -3.74 -41.00
C GLU A 732 48.88 -3.25 -40.32
N SER A 733 49.06 -1.94 -40.33
CA SER A 733 50.21 -1.30 -39.65
C SER A 733 49.72 -0.81 -38.28
N LEU A 734 50.29 -1.39 -37.22
CA LEU A 734 50.02 -1.00 -35.84
C LEU A 734 51.19 -0.14 -35.34
N THR A 735 50.92 1.09 -34.93
CA THR A 735 51.91 1.98 -34.32
C THR A 735 51.79 1.92 -32.81
N ILE A 736 52.84 1.41 -32.16
CA ILE A 736 52.91 1.26 -30.70
C ILE A 736 53.92 2.26 -30.15
N ARG A 737 53.49 3.09 -29.21
CA ARG A 737 54.32 4.00 -28.47
C ARG A 737 54.85 3.36 -27.21
N PHE A 738 56.17 3.31 -27.08
CA PHE A 738 56.87 2.84 -25.90
C PHE A 738 57.36 4.03 -25.06
N VAL A 739 57.19 3.94 -23.75
CA VAL A 739 57.73 4.87 -22.74
C VAL A 739 58.80 4.11 -22.01
N LEU A 740 60.03 4.53 -22.18
CA LEU A 740 61.24 3.89 -21.64
C LEU A 740 61.86 4.81 -20.58
N GLN A 741 62.21 4.24 -19.43
CA GLN A 741 62.84 4.98 -18.33
C GLN A 741 63.61 4.03 -17.41
N SER A 742 64.78 4.46 -16.97
CA SER A 742 65.55 3.78 -15.92
C SER A 742 65.36 4.51 -14.58
N ASP A 743 65.48 3.75 -13.49
CA ASP A 743 65.50 4.29 -12.13
C ASP A 743 66.89 4.67 -11.65
N GLU A 744 67.94 4.30 -12.43
CA GLU A 744 69.36 4.44 -12.08
C GLU A 744 70.09 5.52 -12.89
N LYS A 745 69.80 5.67 -14.19
CA LYS A 745 70.48 6.62 -15.10
C LYS A 745 69.53 7.16 -16.18
N THR A 746 69.90 8.22 -16.86
CA THR A 746 69.27 8.63 -18.12
C THR A 746 69.67 7.64 -19.22
N LEU A 747 68.68 7.14 -19.98
CA LEU A 747 68.90 6.18 -21.05
C LEU A 747 69.62 6.88 -22.21
N GLU A 748 70.72 6.28 -22.68
CA GLU A 748 71.48 6.68 -23.88
C GLU A 748 70.84 5.99 -25.12
N GLU A 749 71.27 6.45 -26.32
CA GLU A 749 70.72 5.97 -27.58
C GLU A 749 70.93 4.41 -27.76
N ASP A 750 72.11 3.94 -27.31
CA ASP A 750 72.47 2.54 -27.36
C ASP A 750 71.56 1.67 -26.42
N ASP A 751 71.26 2.18 -25.23
CA ASP A 751 70.32 1.48 -24.30
C ASP A 751 68.95 1.38 -24.96
N ILE A 752 68.43 2.46 -25.55
CA ILE A 752 67.14 2.52 -26.23
C ILE A 752 67.08 1.56 -27.41
N ASN A 753 68.14 1.57 -28.26
CA ASN A 753 68.23 0.69 -29.44
C ASN A 753 68.25 -0.77 -29.04
N SER A 754 68.93 -1.12 -27.95
CA SER A 754 68.97 -2.47 -27.40
C SER A 754 67.60 -2.96 -26.96
N ILE A 755 66.81 -2.09 -26.26
CA ILE A 755 65.45 -2.37 -25.85
C ILE A 755 64.54 -2.57 -27.07
N ILE A 756 64.62 -1.71 -28.06
CA ILE A 756 63.84 -1.77 -29.28
C ILE A 756 64.14 -3.06 -30.07
N SER A 757 65.43 -3.42 -30.18
CA SER A 757 65.86 -4.67 -30.81
C SER A 757 65.22 -5.89 -30.11
N SER A 758 65.33 -5.93 -28.78
CA SER A 758 64.72 -7.02 -28.00
C SER A 758 63.20 -7.14 -28.19
N ILE A 759 62.49 -6.00 -28.34
CA ILE A 759 61.03 -5.95 -28.63
C ILE A 759 60.78 -6.53 -30.04
N LEU A 760 61.56 -6.11 -31.02
CA LEU A 760 61.42 -6.61 -32.39
C LEU A 760 61.71 -8.10 -32.52
N ASP A 761 62.75 -8.58 -31.84
CA ASP A 761 63.15 -9.95 -31.81
C ASP A 761 62.03 -10.88 -31.24
N ILE A 762 61.47 -10.50 -30.09
CA ILE A 762 60.39 -11.30 -29.48
C ILE A 762 59.11 -11.30 -30.34
N LEU A 763 58.77 -10.15 -30.98
CA LEU A 763 57.64 -10.05 -31.87
C LEU A 763 57.82 -10.87 -33.15
N LYS A 764 59.08 -10.92 -33.67
CA LYS A 764 59.43 -11.74 -34.82
C LYS A 764 59.41 -13.23 -34.47
N GLU A 765 59.98 -13.61 -33.34
CA GLU A 765 60.09 -14.98 -32.90
C GLU A 765 58.73 -15.59 -32.60
N LYS A 766 57.89 -14.90 -31.78
CA LYS A 766 56.63 -15.44 -31.32
C LYS A 766 55.47 -15.25 -32.29
N LEU A 767 55.45 -14.19 -33.08
CA LEU A 767 54.30 -13.77 -33.86
C LEU A 767 54.60 -13.55 -35.34
N SER A 768 55.88 -13.78 -35.78
CA SER A 768 56.33 -13.53 -37.17
C SER A 768 56.06 -12.11 -37.68
N ILE A 769 56.07 -11.14 -36.77
CA ILE A 769 55.80 -9.73 -37.06
C ILE A 769 57.11 -9.03 -37.50
N THR A 770 57.01 -8.14 -38.46
CA THR A 770 58.10 -7.34 -38.98
C THR A 770 57.84 -5.84 -38.84
N LEU A 771 58.91 -5.05 -38.81
CA LEU A 771 58.77 -3.57 -38.90
C LEU A 771 58.20 -3.21 -40.26
N ARG A 772 57.40 -2.14 -40.28
CA ARG A 772 56.85 -1.57 -41.49
C ARG A 772 57.91 -0.89 -42.34
#